data_16d414ca47bbb7084786332fbfb1027f
#
_entry.id   16d414ca47bbb7084786332fbfb1027f
#
_cell.length_a   1.000
_cell.length_b   1.000
_cell.length_c   1.000
_cell.angle_alpha   90.00
_cell.angle_beta   90.00
_cell.angle_gamma   90.00
#
_symmetry.space_group_name_H-M   'P 1'
#
loop_
_entity.id
_entity.type
_entity.pdbx_description
1 polymer ?
#
loop_
_entity_poly.entity_id
_entity_poly.type
_entity_poly.pdbx_seq_one_letter_code
_entity_poly.pdbx_strand_id
1 'polypeptide(L)'
;EFLKNAGTCVGGASAIALGFAPPQAFAQETRQYKLLRAKETRNNCTYCSVGCGLLMYSLGDGAKNAKPSIFHIEGDPDHPVSRGSLCPKGAGLVDFIHSEGRLHYPSYRAPGSKEWQRISWEEATDRIARLLKDDRDKNFIEKNEKGETVNRWLTTGMLASSAASNETGLLDFKFARSMGILALDCQARLCHGPTVSALAPTLGRGAMTNNWVDIKNANVVLIMGGNPAEAHPVGFKWVMEAKIRNGAKVMVVDPRFNRSAAVADFYAPIRAGSDGAFLLGVINYLLTHDQIQHEYVKSYTNAPFVVREDFSFHDGLFSGYDPDKRSYDKTSWAYERDAQGYAVIDPTLQNPRCVINLLRQHAARYTPEVVAQITGTPEKDFLHVCETLAATSVPHLTSTILFALGWTHHTNGTQIIRTAAMIQLLLGNVGMAGGGLNALRGHSNIQGYTDLGLLSLRLPGYMNLPKDSQQTLDSYMQAVVPPADEPGQVNYWHNTPKFFVSLMKTLWGEHATPANSWGYDWLPKWDRSYDMLAYFEMMYQGKVNGYIAQGFNPLAAMPDKNRMRDALSKLRFLITMDPLDTETSNFWQNEGTYNDVKPEDIQTEVFRLPASCFAEENGSIVNSARWLQWHFEGASPPGEAWNDGHIIGTIFTKLRALYAKEGGVCPDPVLNMQWNYKEPEDPTPEEVAKEANGYALADITDDKGNIVVRRGELLPDFSVMKDDGSTASYCWIFAGSWTEAGNQMARRDNTDTGLGATPGWAWAWPANRRILYNRASLDVQGRPWDPKRQIIAWDGHHWSGADVPDYPVTSPPNSGIGPFIMHSEGVGLLFAGGDKLVDGPFPEHYEPTETPVVASALGKTTLRNPAARFFADEKPRMGGPEQYPYVATTYSITELFRHWTKHSRLNAIMQPEQFVEIGDKLADKLGIHAGDMVRVSSHRGYIEAKAVVTKRLKRLNVMGKDLDQVGVPCHWGFKGATRKGYLANTLTPAIGDANSQTPEFKAFLVNVEKV
;
A
#
# COMPACT_ATOMS: atom_id res chain seq x y z
N GLU A 1 -21.68 24.41 16.63
CA GLU A 1 -22.11 25.75 17.13
C GLU A 1 -23.14 26.41 16.20
N PHE A 2 -22.97 26.37 14.86
CA PHE A 2 -23.97 26.94 13.93
C PHE A 2 -25.35 26.24 14.06
N LEU A 3 -25.38 24.90 14.18
CA LEU A 3 -26.61 24.14 14.39
C LEU A 3 -27.16 24.28 15.81
N LYS A 4 -26.32 24.49 16.82
CA LYS A 4 -26.76 24.83 18.19
C LYS A 4 -27.50 26.17 18.23
N ASN A 5 -27.02 27.15 17.52
CA ASN A 5 -27.62 28.51 17.50
C ASN A 5 -28.81 28.61 16.55
N ALA A 6 -28.82 27.90 15.41
CA ALA A 6 -29.95 27.93 14.47
C ALA A 6 -31.20 27.20 14.99
N GLY A 7 -31.06 26.11 15.72
CA GLY A 7 -32.20 25.36 16.30
C GLY A 7 -32.97 26.14 17.38
N THR A 8 -32.29 27.02 18.10
CA THR A 8 -32.92 27.82 19.18
C THR A 8 -33.65 29.05 18.66
N CYS A 9 -33.19 29.62 17.54
CA CYS A 9 -33.78 30.86 16.99
C CYS A 9 -34.97 30.63 16.05
N VAL A 10 -34.97 29.54 15.25
CA VAL A 10 -36.02 29.34 14.25
C VAL A 10 -37.30 28.75 14.81
N GLY A 11 -37.20 27.85 15.80
CA GLY A 11 -38.37 27.23 16.45
C GLY A 11 -39.18 28.22 17.30
N GLY A 12 -38.49 29.13 18.01
CA GLY A 12 -39.12 30.11 18.90
C GLY A 12 -39.78 31.27 18.14
N ALA A 13 -39.13 31.79 17.09
CA ALA A 13 -39.60 32.92 16.33
C ALA A 13 -40.84 32.60 15.48
N SER A 14 -40.92 31.38 14.91
CA SER A 14 -42.06 30.97 14.09
C SER A 14 -43.35 30.74 14.90
N ALA A 15 -43.26 30.30 16.17
CA ALA A 15 -44.41 30.09 17.03
C ALA A 15 -44.99 31.42 17.53
N ILE A 16 -44.14 32.40 17.80
CA ILE A 16 -44.54 33.75 18.22
C ILE A 16 -45.18 34.52 17.05
N ALA A 17 -44.71 34.38 15.83
CA ALA A 17 -45.24 35.00 14.63
C ALA A 17 -46.62 34.47 14.22
N LEU A 18 -47.02 33.30 14.68
CA LEU A 18 -48.35 32.70 14.44
C LEU A 18 -49.35 32.92 15.58
N GLY A 19 -49.02 33.71 16.59
CA GLY A 19 -49.94 34.08 17.67
C GLY A 19 -50.27 32.96 18.69
N PHE A 20 -49.50 31.88 18.70
CA PHE A 20 -49.63 30.81 19.69
C PHE A 20 -48.67 31.06 20.86
N ALA A 21 -49.17 31.51 22.00
CA ALA A 21 -48.46 31.45 23.25
C ALA A 21 -48.38 29.95 23.67
N PRO A 22 -47.22 29.34 23.80
CA PRO A 22 -47.16 27.94 24.23
C PRO A 22 -47.66 27.80 25.64
N PRO A 23 -48.58 26.90 25.93
CA PRO A 23 -48.92 26.54 27.34
C PRO A 23 -47.62 26.12 28.06
N GLN A 24 -47.43 26.55 29.31
CA GLN A 24 -46.27 26.21 30.14
C GLN A 24 -46.02 24.69 30.27
N ALA A 25 -47.02 23.83 29.97
CA ALA A 25 -46.89 22.39 29.96
C ALA A 25 -46.08 21.84 28.76
N PHE A 26 -45.96 22.56 27.63
CA PHE A 26 -45.15 22.13 26.48
C PHE A 26 -43.63 22.35 26.67
N ALA A 27 -43.22 23.21 27.59
CA ALA A 27 -41.80 23.48 27.83
C ALA A 27 -41.08 22.34 28.58
N GLN A 28 -41.84 21.38 29.19
CA GLN A 28 -41.25 20.24 29.90
C GLN A 28 -41.06 18.99 29.04
N GLU A 29 -41.57 18.92 27.80
CA GLU A 29 -41.47 17.74 26.91
C GLU A 29 -40.68 17.94 25.65
N THR A 30 -39.97 19.06 25.49
CA THR A 30 -39.05 19.17 24.37
C THR A 30 -37.88 18.21 24.58
N ARG A 31 -37.97 17.04 23.89
CA ARG A 31 -36.85 16.09 23.87
C ARG A 31 -35.60 16.83 23.37
N GLN A 32 -34.61 16.90 24.25
CA GLN A 32 -33.30 17.46 23.86
C GLN A 32 -32.77 16.68 22.65
N TYR A 33 -32.27 17.42 21.67
CA TYR A 33 -31.63 16.82 20.51
C TYR A 33 -30.49 15.89 20.99
N LYS A 34 -30.46 14.65 20.48
CA LYS A 34 -29.54 13.63 20.98
C LYS A 34 -28.07 14.07 20.98
N LEU A 35 -27.62 14.82 19.94
CA LEU A 35 -26.26 15.32 19.83
C LEU A 35 -25.86 16.27 20.96
N LEU A 36 -26.81 16.99 21.58
CA LEU A 36 -26.53 17.88 22.74
C LEU A 36 -26.10 17.12 23.99
N ARG A 37 -26.41 15.83 24.10
CA ARG A 37 -26.04 14.96 25.21
C ARG A 37 -24.99 13.92 24.85
N ALA A 38 -24.57 13.90 23.59
CA ALA A 38 -23.58 12.94 23.11
C ALA A 38 -22.18 13.41 23.45
N LYS A 39 -21.31 12.45 23.75
CA LYS A 39 -19.86 12.65 23.73
C LYS A 39 -19.40 12.62 22.30
N GLU A 40 -18.70 13.69 21.85
CA GLU A 40 -18.03 13.75 20.56
C GLU A 40 -16.62 13.18 20.68
N THR A 41 -16.26 12.28 19.79
CA THR A 41 -14.91 11.70 19.71
C THR A 41 -14.41 11.80 18.28
N ARG A 42 -13.14 12.16 18.11
CA ARG A 42 -12.49 12.29 16.80
C ARG A 42 -11.82 10.98 16.39
N ASN A 43 -12.00 10.64 15.12
CA ASN A 43 -11.46 9.39 14.58
C ASN A 43 -11.11 9.58 13.08
N ASN A 44 -10.61 8.54 12.44
CA ASN A 44 -10.31 8.49 11.02
C ASN A 44 -11.06 7.34 10.36
N CYS A 45 -11.52 7.54 9.12
CA CYS A 45 -12.21 6.50 8.37
C CYS A 45 -11.28 5.32 8.09
N THR A 46 -11.72 4.11 8.47
CA THR A 46 -10.95 2.88 8.35
C THR A 46 -10.86 2.33 6.91
N TYR A 47 -11.66 2.82 5.97
CA TYR A 47 -11.75 2.19 4.65
C TYR A 47 -10.59 2.56 3.72
N CYS A 48 -10.68 3.65 2.98
CA CYS A 48 -9.66 3.95 2.00
C CYS A 48 -8.58 4.90 2.54
N SER A 49 -7.46 4.93 1.84
CA SER A 49 -6.25 5.67 2.20
C SER A 49 -6.33 7.19 2.04
N VAL A 50 -7.52 7.77 1.82
CA VAL A 50 -7.74 9.21 2.01
C VAL A 50 -7.59 9.56 3.49
N GLY A 51 -8.02 8.64 4.38
CA GLY A 51 -7.95 8.84 5.82
C GLY A 51 -8.81 10.01 6.26
N CYS A 52 -10.07 10.07 5.81
CA CYS A 52 -11.01 11.15 6.14
C CYS A 52 -11.20 11.28 7.65
N GLY A 53 -11.21 12.51 8.17
CA GLY A 53 -11.54 12.77 9.57
C GLY A 53 -13.01 12.51 9.86
N LEU A 54 -13.28 11.94 11.03
CA LEU A 54 -14.60 11.59 11.54
C LEU A 54 -14.87 12.28 12.87
N LEU A 55 -16.13 12.65 13.09
CA LEU A 55 -16.71 12.95 14.38
C LEU A 55 -17.70 11.86 14.73
N MET A 56 -17.43 11.11 15.81
CA MET A 56 -18.28 10.03 16.31
C MET A 56 -19.02 10.53 17.54
N TYR A 57 -20.33 10.27 17.60
CA TYR A 57 -21.18 10.68 18.71
C TYR A 57 -21.68 9.44 19.43
N SER A 58 -21.35 9.33 20.73
CA SER A 58 -21.75 8.22 21.60
C SER A 58 -22.66 8.67 22.74
N LEU A 59 -23.51 7.75 23.20
CA LEU A 59 -24.32 7.86 24.41
C LEU A 59 -24.01 6.68 25.34
N GLY A 60 -24.28 6.85 26.63
CA GLY A 60 -24.05 5.85 27.67
C GLY A 60 -22.90 6.19 28.60
N ASP A 61 -22.11 7.21 28.30
CA ASP A 61 -21.02 7.68 29.16
C ASP A 61 -21.56 8.17 30.49
N GLY A 62 -21.05 7.58 31.60
CA GLY A 62 -21.41 7.97 32.93
C GLY A 62 -22.79 7.48 33.43
N ALA A 63 -23.54 6.76 32.59
CA ALA A 63 -24.77 6.10 33.03
C ALA A 63 -24.41 4.79 33.72
N LYS A 64 -25.03 4.53 34.88
CA LYS A 64 -24.83 3.29 35.64
C LYS A 64 -25.15 2.08 34.76
N ASN A 65 -24.19 1.19 34.59
CA ASN A 65 -24.28 -0.02 33.75
C ASN A 65 -24.53 0.19 32.26
N ALA A 66 -24.37 1.40 31.71
CA ALA A 66 -24.47 1.67 30.25
C ALA A 66 -23.09 1.80 29.64
N LYS A 67 -22.78 0.94 28.67
CA LYS A 67 -21.57 1.06 27.83
C LYS A 67 -21.76 2.18 26.80
N PRO A 68 -20.72 2.96 26.43
CA PRO A 68 -20.78 3.91 25.33
C PRO A 68 -21.18 3.22 24.04
N SER A 69 -22.15 3.80 23.33
CA SER A 69 -22.59 3.31 22.02
C SER A 69 -22.64 4.44 21.01
N ILE A 70 -21.94 4.30 19.90
CA ILE A 70 -21.93 5.26 18.81
C ILE A 70 -23.25 5.13 18.05
N PHE A 71 -23.98 6.23 17.93
CA PHE A 71 -25.26 6.27 17.20
C PHE A 71 -25.24 7.19 15.98
N HIS A 72 -24.17 7.99 15.82
CA HIS A 72 -24.02 8.90 14.70
C HIS A 72 -22.55 9.14 14.38
N ILE A 73 -22.22 9.23 13.09
CA ILE A 73 -20.90 9.59 12.57
C ILE A 73 -21.07 10.61 11.46
N GLU A 74 -20.28 11.67 11.50
CA GLU A 74 -20.18 12.65 10.42
C GLU A 74 -18.71 12.96 10.11
N GLY A 75 -18.46 13.67 8.99
CA GLY A 75 -17.12 14.10 8.64
C GLY A 75 -16.65 15.27 9.49
N ASP A 76 -15.37 15.24 9.87
CA ASP A 76 -14.71 16.33 10.59
C ASP A 76 -14.49 17.54 9.65
N PRO A 77 -15.14 18.69 9.89
CA PRO A 77 -15.01 19.86 9.03
C PRO A 77 -13.62 20.50 9.09
N ASP A 78 -12.88 20.32 10.18
CA ASP A 78 -11.54 20.88 10.35
C ASP A 78 -10.48 20.09 9.57
N HIS A 79 -10.78 18.83 9.21
CA HIS A 79 -9.83 17.97 8.54
C HIS A 79 -9.46 18.50 7.14
N PRO A 80 -8.17 18.84 6.86
CA PRO A 80 -7.82 19.59 5.65
C PRO A 80 -8.08 18.83 4.35
N VAL A 81 -8.03 17.48 4.36
CA VAL A 81 -8.30 16.66 3.18
C VAL A 81 -9.80 16.47 2.97
N SER A 82 -10.56 16.05 4.00
CA SER A 82 -11.99 15.71 3.86
C SER A 82 -12.94 16.88 4.01
N ARG A 83 -12.60 17.91 4.80
CA ARG A 83 -13.43 19.10 5.03
C ARG A 83 -14.90 18.76 5.32
N GLY A 84 -15.15 17.85 6.25
CA GLY A 84 -16.48 17.40 6.61
C GLY A 84 -17.17 16.45 5.62
N SER A 85 -16.56 16.10 4.51
CA SER A 85 -17.17 15.21 3.51
C SER A 85 -16.98 13.74 3.84
N LEU A 86 -18.03 12.92 3.65
CA LEU A 86 -17.98 11.46 3.66
C LEU A 86 -18.54 10.91 2.35
N CYS A 87 -17.97 9.80 1.90
CA CYS A 87 -18.51 9.02 0.78
C CYS A 87 -19.54 7.98 1.30
N PRO A 88 -20.30 7.28 0.41
CA PRO A 88 -21.28 6.30 0.84
C PRO A 88 -20.72 5.21 1.77
N LYS A 89 -19.45 4.81 1.60
CA LYS A 89 -18.77 3.87 2.50
C LYS A 89 -18.61 4.45 3.91
N GLY A 90 -18.11 5.68 4.00
CA GLY A 90 -17.96 6.39 5.29
C GLY A 90 -19.29 6.68 5.98
N ALA A 91 -20.34 6.97 5.21
CA ALA A 91 -21.69 7.15 5.75
C ALA A 91 -22.28 5.86 6.37
N GLY A 92 -21.84 4.68 5.90
CA GLY A 92 -22.26 3.39 6.42
C GLY A 92 -21.45 2.88 7.63
N LEU A 93 -20.55 3.66 8.22
CA LEU A 93 -19.68 3.21 9.31
C LEU A 93 -20.44 2.87 10.59
N VAL A 94 -21.55 3.55 10.88
CA VAL A 94 -22.41 3.19 12.04
C VAL A 94 -22.96 1.77 11.88
N ASP A 95 -23.44 1.43 10.67
CA ASP A 95 -23.92 0.09 10.37
C ASP A 95 -22.80 -0.98 10.41
N PHE A 96 -21.57 -0.60 10.13
CA PHE A 96 -20.42 -1.49 10.29
C PHE A 96 -20.17 -1.78 11.78
N ILE A 97 -20.16 -0.75 12.63
CA ILE A 97 -19.94 -0.89 14.07
C ILE A 97 -21.00 -1.79 14.70
N HIS A 98 -22.25 -1.67 14.26
CA HIS A 98 -23.40 -2.43 14.75
C HIS A 98 -23.84 -3.58 13.84
N SER A 99 -22.96 -4.03 12.94
CA SER A 99 -23.28 -5.14 12.02
C SER A 99 -23.63 -6.41 12.79
N GLU A 100 -24.63 -7.13 12.32
CA GLU A 100 -25.00 -8.47 12.83
C GLU A 100 -23.86 -9.49 12.64
N GLY A 101 -22.92 -9.19 11.70
CA GLY A 101 -21.73 -10.00 11.46
C GLY A 101 -20.58 -9.74 12.43
N ARG A 102 -20.72 -8.82 13.43
CA ARG A 102 -19.70 -8.60 14.46
C ARG A 102 -19.51 -9.84 15.33
N LEU A 103 -18.24 -10.17 15.57
CA LEU A 103 -17.86 -11.25 16.47
C LEU A 103 -17.90 -10.76 17.93
N HIS A 104 -18.45 -11.58 18.85
CA HIS A 104 -18.69 -11.20 20.24
C HIS A 104 -17.91 -12.03 21.26
N TYR A 105 -17.44 -13.22 20.89
CA TYR A 105 -16.74 -14.13 21.80
C TYR A 105 -15.80 -15.07 21.00
N PRO A 106 -14.75 -15.58 21.64
CA PRO A 106 -13.87 -16.56 21.03
C PRO A 106 -14.62 -17.84 20.66
N SER A 107 -14.32 -18.36 19.49
CA SER A 107 -14.94 -19.59 18.98
C SER A 107 -13.87 -20.53 18.43
N TYR A 108 -14.12 -21.81 18.59
CA TYR A 108 -13.24 -22.90 18.15
C TYR A 108 -14.00 -23.87 17.25
N ARG A 109 -13.34 -24.31 16.20
CA ARG A 109 -13.79 -25.40 15.34
C ARG A 109 -12.81 -26.53 15.42
N ALA A 110 -13.24 -27.70 15.94
CA ALA A 110 -12.42 -28.90 16.03
C ALA A 110 -12.21 -29.55 14.65
N PRO A 111 -11.11 -30.33 14.44
CA PRO A 111 -10.90 -31.12 13.23
C PRO A 111 -12.14 -31.92 12.84
N GLY A 112 -12.59 -31.83 11.58
CA GLY A 112 -13.78 -32.52 11.07
C GLY A 112 -15.13 -32.02 11.58
N SER A 113 -15.17 -31.01 12.48
CA SER A 113 -16.41 -30.46 13.01
C SER A 113 -17.18 -29.67 11.96
N LYS A 114 -18.55 -29.75 12.08
CA LYS A 114 -19.48 -28.94 11.25
C LYS A 114 -19.99 -27.70 11.95
N GLU A 115 -19.57 -27.46 13.20
CA GLU A 115 -20.06 -26.39 14.05
C GLU A 115 -18.97 -25.65 14.78
N TRP A 116 -19.28 -24.42 15.13
CA TRP A 116 -18.46 -23.59 16.02
C TRP A 116 -18.83 -23.91 17.49
N GLN A 117 -17.80 -24.01 18.34
CA GLN A 117 -17.93 -24.09 19.79
C GLN A 117 -17.41 -22.78 20.40
N ARG A 118 -18.20 -22.15 21.28
CA ARG A 118 -17.71 -21.04 22.09
C ARG A 118 -16.70 -21.57 23.12
N ILE A 119 -15.60 -20.85 23.26
CA ILE A 119 -14.55 -21.11 24.28
C ILE A 119 -14.23 -19.81 25.03
N SER A 120 -13.53 -19.92 26.16
CA SER A 120 -13.04 -18.73 26.87
C SER A 120 -11.78 -18.16 26.22
N TRP A 121 -11.47 -16.90 26.51
CA TRP A 121 -10.20 -16.30 26.12
C TRP A 121 -9.00 -17.05 26.71
N GLU A 122 -9.10 -17.46 27.98
CA GLU A 122 -8.03 -18.23 28.63
C GLU A 122 -7.77 -19.55 27.90
N GLU A 123 -8.81 -20.33 27.62
CA GLU A 123 -8.68 -21.57 26.87
C GLU A 123 -8.12 -21.33 25.47
N ALA A 124 -8.62 -20.31 24.75
CA ALA A 124 -8.16 -19.99 23.40
C ALA A 124 -6.67 -19.63 23.38
N THR A 125 -6.25 -18.69 24.24
CA THR A 125 -4.87 -18.20 24.26
C THR A 125 -3.87 -19.21 24.79
N ASP A 126 -4.24 -20.05 25.78
CA ASP A 126 -3.41 -21.14 26.26
C ASP A 126 -3.15 -22.19 25.19
N ARG A 127 -4.21 -22.61 24.48
CA ARG A 127 -4.10 -23.59 23.39
C ARG A 127 -3.29 -23.04 22.24
N ILE A 128 -3.53 -21.77 21.85
CA ILE A 128 -2.77 -21.10 20.78
C ILE A 128 -1.30 -20.99 21.14
N ALA A 129 -0.95 -20.52 22.34
CA ALA A 129 0.42 -20.42 22.79
C ALA A 129 1.13 -21.78 22.78
N ARG A 130 0.46 -22.85 23.23
CA ARG A 130 0.98 -24.21 23.17
C ARG A 130 1.20 -24.69 21.73
N LEU A 131 0.21 -24.52 20.85
CA LEU A 131 0.34 -24.92 19.43
C LEU A 131 1.49 -24.21 18.74
N LEU A 132 1.64 -22.91 18.97
CA LEU A 132 2.73 -22.12 18.38
C LEU A 132 4.10 -22.56 18.89
N LYS A 133 4.24 -22.78 20.22
CA LYS A 133 5.50 -23.28 20.80
C LYS A 133 5.85 -24.66 20.29
N ASP A 134 4.91 -25.59 20.31
CA ASP A 134 5.16 -26.97 19.89
C ASP A 134 5.52 -27.07 18.41
N ASP A 135 4.88 -26.29 17.54
CA ASP A 135 5.20 -26.26 16.12
C ASP A 135 6.56 -25.60 15.87
N ARG A 136 6.86 -24.51 16.57
CA ARG A 136 8.14 -23.82 16.45
C ARG A 136 9.29 -24.72 16.91
N ASP A 137 9.20 -25.27 18.11
CA ASP A 137 10.29 -26.10 18.68
C ASP A 137 10.59 -27.35 17.81
N LYS A 138 9.56 -27.89 17.14
CA LYS A 138 9.72 -29.03 16.25
C LYS A 138 10.34 -28.69 14.89
N ASN A 139 10.06 -27.47 14.37
CA ASN A 139 10.30 -27.11 12.97
C ASN A 139 11.22 -25.89 12.79
N PHE A 140 11.76 -25.34 13.87
CA PHE A 140 12.68 -24.20 13.78
C PHE A 140 14.00 -24.60 13.14
N ILE A 141 14.52 -23.75 12.29
CA ILE A 141 15.77 -23.97 11.56
C ILE A 141 16.80 -22.99 12.09
N GLU A 142 17.68 -23.44 12.98
CA GLU A 142 18.80 -22.63 13.49
C GLU A 142 19.87 -22.43 12.43
N LYS A 143 20.22 -23.54 11.71
CA LYS A 143 21.20 -23.53 10.63
C LYS A 143 20.64 -24.18 9.38
N ASN A 144 21.02 -23.64 8.22
CA ASN A 144 20.66 -24.22 6.93
C ASN A 144 21.59 -25.40 6.59
N GLU A 145 21.37 -26.03 5.43
CA GLU A 145 22.16 -27.17 4.95
C GLU A 145 23.66 -26.88 4.76
N LYS A 146 24.03 -25.58 4.63
CA LYS A 146 25.42 -25.13 4.53
C LYS A 146 26.08 -24.90 5.89
N GLY A 147 25.32 -25.05 6.99
CA GLY A 147 25.77 -24.73 8.34
C GLY A 147 25.70 -23.24 8.70
N GLU A 148 25.14 -22.39 7.84
CA GLU A 148 24.93 -20.96 8.05
C GLU A 148 23.80 -20.73 9.06
N THR A 149 23.99 -19.79 10.00
CA THR A 149 22.96 -19.42 10.99
C THR A 149 21.85 -18.64 10.32
N VAL A 150 20.61 -19.17 10.42
CA VAL A 150 19.43 -18.58 9.77
C VAL A 150 18.29 -18.27 10.71
N ASN A 151 18.17 -18.93 11.84
CA ASN A 151 17.22 -18.72 12.93
C ASN A 151 15.80 -18.39 12.46
N ARG A 152 15.21 -19.27 11.64
CA ARG A 152 13.93 -19.07 10.98
C ARG A 152 12.92 -20.18 11.24
N TRP A 153 11.66 -19.79 11.29
CA TRP A 153 10.51 -20.68 11.41
C TRP A 153 9.60 -20.52 10.19
N LEU A 154 9.45 -21.59 9.41
CA LEU A 154 8.78 -21.60 8.11
C LEU A 154 7.44 -22.30 8.09
N THR A 155 7.11 -23.10 9.10
CA THR A 155 5.86 -23.90 9.12
C THR A 155 4.66 -23.13 9.68
N THR A 156 4.89 -21.94 10.20
CA THR A 156 3.82 -21.01 10.59
C THR A 156 4.09 -19.62 10.02
N GLY A 157 3.05 -19.01 9.46
CA GLY A 157 3.10 -17.64 8.89
C GLY A 157 2.02 -16.73 9.46
N MET A 158 2.15 -15.43 9.16
CA MET A 158 1.23 -14.42 9.65
C MET A 158 0.86 -13.42 8.55
N LEU A 159 -0.43 -13.11 8.46
CA LEU A 159 -0.96 -11.95 7.74
C LEU A 159 -1.46 -10.92 8.74
N ALA A 160 -0.79 -9.80 8.81
CA ALA A 160 -1.14 -8.67 9.65
C ALA A 160 -2.14 -7.73 8.94
N SER A 161 -2.89 -6.95 9.71
CA SER A 161 -4.00 -6.13 9.21
C SER A 161 -3.63 -4.68 8.96
N SER A 162 -3.55 -4.25 7.71
CA SER A 162 -3.43 -2.82 7.38
C SER A 162 -4.70 -1.99 7.65
N ALA A 163 -5.68 -2.55 8.33
CA ALA A 163 -6.86 -1.85 8.84
C ALA A 163 -6.76 -1.58 10.36
N ALA A 164 -5.79 -2.20 11.03
CA ALA A 164 -5.46 -1.92 12.41
C ALA A 164 -4.51 -0.70 12.53
N SER A 165 -4.25 -0.26 13.75
CA SER A 165 -3.37 0.86 14.05
C SER A 165 -1.89 0.52 13.79
N ASN A 166 -1.05 1.55 13.64
CA ASN A 166 0.40 1.37 13.55
C ASN A 166 0.97 0.71 14.82
N GLU A 167 0.39 1.02 15.95
CA GLU A 167 0.80 0.51 17.26
C GLU A 167 0.60 -1.01 17.33
N THR A 168 -0.55 -1.51 16.86
CA THR A 168 -0.77 -2.94 16.67
C THR A 168 0.24 -3.55 15.73
N GLY A 169 0.52 -2.88 14.59
CA GLY A 169 1.51 -3.37 13.62
C GLY A 169 2.93 -3.50 14.21
N LEU A 170 3.33 -2.61 15.12
CA LEU A 170 4.60 -2.74 15.83
C LEU A 170 4.63 -4.02 16.71
N LEU A 171 3.55 -4.29 17.45
CA LEU A 171 3.44 -5.49 18.27
C LEU A 171 3.45 -6.77 17.42
N ASP A 172 2.74 -6.78 16.29
CA ASP A 172 2.74 -7.87 15.30
C ASP A 172 4.16 -8.19 14.81
N PHE A 173 4.93 -7.15 14.48
CA PHE A 173 6.31 -7.31 14.03
C PHE A 173 7.21 -7.89 15.13
N LYS A 174 7.15 -7.35 16.33
CA LYS A 174 7.93 -7.84 17.48
C LYS A 174 7.62 -9.30 17.75
N PHE A 175 6.33 -9.66 17.79
CA PHE A 175 5.88 -11.04 17.92
C PHE A 175 6.45 -11.92 16.81
N ALA A 176 6.22 -11.59 15.55
CA ALA A 176 6.60 -12.43 14.43
C ALA A 176 8.13 -12.61 14.31
N ARG A 177 8.91 -11.53 14.47
CA ARG A 177 10.37 -11.60 14.32
C ARG A 177 11.08 -12.27 15.49
N SER A 178 10.58 -12.10 16.73
CA SER A 178 11.11 -12.86 17.87
C SER A 178 10.89 -14.36 17.73
N MET A 179 9.77 -14.75 17.12
CA MET A 179 9.47 -16.16 16.84
C MET A 179 10.23 -16.73 15.64
N GLY A 180 10.92 -15.89 14.85
CA GLY A 180 11.64 -16.30 13.64
C GLY A 180 10.75 -16.47 12.41
N ILE A 181 9.52 -15.96 12.41
CA ILE A 181 8.59 -16.01 11.27
C ILE A 181 9.14 -15.14 10.13
N LEU A 182 9.45 -15.77 8.98
CA LEU A 182 9.79 -15.08 7.73
C LEU A 182 8.55 -14.69 6.92
N ALA A 183 7.54 -15.56 6.87
CA ALA A 183 6.31 -15.34 6.15
C ALA A 183 5.37 -14.39 6.91
N LEU A 184 5.79 -13.13 7.00
CA LEU A 184 5.02 -12.02 7.55
C LEU A 184 4.69 -11.07 6.41
N ASP A 185 3.43 -10.98 6.04
CA ASP A 185 2.93 -10.03 5.04
C ASP A 185 1.65 -9.34 5.55
N CYS A 186 1.19 -8.36 4.82
CA CYS A 186 -0.07 -7.66 5.06
C CYS A 186 -0.74 -7.30 3.73
N GLN A 187 -1.88 -6.64 3.75
CA GLN A 187 -2.59 -6.23 2.54
C GLN A 187 -1.76 -5.34 1.60
N ALA A 188 -0.66 -4.73 2.07
CA ALA A 188 0.24 -3.95 1.22
C ALA A 188 0.85 -4.81 0.09
N ARG A 189 1.10 -6.11 0.33
CA ARG A 189 1.55 -7.05 -0.71
C ARG A 189 0.57 -7.12 -1.87
N LEU A 190 -0.73 -7.24 -1.59
CA LEU A 190 -1.79 -7.29 -2.60
C LEU A 190 -2.15 -5.91 -3.15
N CYS A 191 -1.66 -4.84 -2.57
CA CYS A 191 -2.09 -3.48 -2.91
C CYS A 191 -1.04 -2.74 -3.73
N HIS A 192 -0.02 -2.22 -3.06
CA HIS A 192 0.98 -1.33 -3.64
C HIS A 192 2.42 -1.87 -3.52
N GLY A 193 2.60 -3.18 -3.49
CA GLY A 193 3.93 -3.81 -3.64
C GLY A 193 4.71 -3.25 -4.83
N PRO A 194 4.12 -3.23 -6.06
CA PRO A 194 4.75 -2.64 -7.23
C PRO A 194 5.10 -1.17 -7.10
N THR A 195 4.33 -0.38 -6.37
CA THR A 195 4.67 1.04 -6.12
C THR A 195 5.98 1.18 -5.35
N VAL A 196 6.19 0.36 -4.31
CA VAL A 196 7.44 0.36 -3.55
C VAL A 196 8.59 -0.11 -4.42
N SER A 197 8.40 -1.22 -5.15
CA SER A 197 9.42 -1.79 -6.05
C SER A 197 9.76 -0.89 -7.25
N ALA A 198 8.86 0.01 -7.65
CA ALA A 198 9.07 0.96 -8.74
C ALA A 198 9.68 2.29 -8.27
N LEU A 199 9.07 2.91 -7.25
CA LEU A 199 9.43 4.27 -6.85
C LEU A 199 10.69 4.31 -5.98
N ALA A 200 10.97 3.29 -5.17
CA ALA A 200 12.22 3.23 -4.44
C ALA A 200 13.45 3.19 -5.37
N PRO A 201 13.52 2.32 -6.41
CA PRO A 201 14.60 2.37 -7.40
C PRO A 201 14.62 3.61 -8.29
N THR A 202 13.48 4.28 -8.51
CA THR A 202 13.41 5.42 -9.45
C THR A 202 13.62 6.77 -8.75
N LEU A 203 13.04 6.94 -7.56
CA LEU A 203 13.03 8.21 -6.83
C LEU A 203 13.68 8.11 -5.44
N GLY A 204 13.91 6.90 -4.92
CA GLY A 204 14.49 6.65 -3.60
C GLY A 204 13.48 6.32 -2.51
N ARG A 205 12.19 6.64 -2.66
CA ARG A 205 11.13 6.32 -1.67
C ARG A 205 9.89 5.73 -2.34
N GLY A 206 9.39 4.63 -1.80
CA GLY A 206 8.23 3.90 -2.33
C GLY A 206 6.90 4.46 -1.86
N ALA A 207 6.66 5.76 -2.02
CA ALA A 207 5.47 6.44 -1.52
C ALA A 207 4.97 7.52 -2.48
N MET A 208 3.74 8.00 -2.27
CA MET A 208 3.18 9.18 -2.91
C MET A 208 4.13 10.37 -2.76
N THR A 209 4.49 11.02 -3.87
CA THR A 209 5.48 12.11 -3.84
C THR A 209 4.92 13.39 -3.23
N ASN A 210 3.63 13.67 -3.44
CA ASN A 210 2.94 14.87 -2.97
C ASN A 210 1.88 14.51 -1.90
N ASN A 211 0.77 15.22 -1.84
CA ASN A 211 -0.33 14.96 -0.92
C ASN A 211 -1.68 15.22 -1.59
N TRP A 212 -2.78 14.82 -0.93
CA TRP A 212 -4.13 14.95 -1.50
C TRP A 212 -4.49 16.39 -1.86
N VAL A 213 -4.18 17.34 -0.98
CA VAL A 213 -4.57 18.76 -1.15
C VAL A 213 -3.76 19.41 -2.26
N ASP A 214 -2.50 19.00 -2.44
CA ASP A 214 -1.61 19.52 -3.46
C ASP A 214 -2.09 19.26 -4.89
N ILE A 215 -2.92 18.24 -5.11
CA ILE A 215 -3.52 17.96 -6.44
C ILE A 215 -4.21 19.20 -7.02
N LYS A 216 -4.77 20.08 -6.16
CA LYS A 216 -5.39 21.34 -6.60
C LYS A 216 -4.46 22.27 -7.38
N ASN A 217 -3.14 22.12 -7.21
CA ASN A 217 -2.13 22.97 -7.83
C ASN A 217 -1.72 22.50 -9.25
N ALA A 218 -2.16 21.32 -9.69
CA ALA A 218 -1.84 20.77 -11.00
C ALA A 218 -2.47 21.57 -12.15
N ASN A 219 -1.78 21.64 -13.28
CA ASN A 219 -2.30 22.18 -14.56
C ASN A 219 -2.86 21.07 -15.45
N VAL A 220 -2.31 19.85 -15.32
CA VAL A 220 -2.78 18.64 -15.99
C VAL A 220 -2.89 17.51 -14.96
N VAL A 221 -3.98 16.77 -14.98
CA VAL A 221 -4.17 15.57 -14.14
C VAL A 221 -4.43 14.38 -15.07
N LEU A 222 -3.49 13.45 -15.10
CA LEU A 222 -3.69 12.15 -15.74
C LEU A 222 -4.14 11.12 -14.70
N ILE A 223 -5.30 10.52 -14.90
CA ILE A 223 -5.80 9.38 -14.12
C ILE A 223 -5.68 8.15 -14.99
N MET A 224 -4.78 7.24 -14.61
CA MET A 224 -4.57 5.99 -15.32
C MET A 224 -4.23 4.88 -14.32
N GLY A 225 -4.78 3.68 -14.51
CA GLY A 225 -4.63 2.60 -13.54
C GLY A 225 -5.36 2.83 -12.21
N GLY A 226 -6.35 3.73 -12.18
CA GLY A 226 -7.14 4.04 -11.00
C GLY A 226 -8.45 4.74 -11.33
N ASN A 227 -9.39 4.67 -10.38
CA ASN A 227 -10.68 5.35 -10.49
C ASN A 227 -11.00 6.06 -9.17
N PRO A 228 -10.37 7.20 -8.89
CA PRO A 228 -10.51 7.88 -7.61
C PRO A 228 -11.92 8.39 -7.33
N ALA A 229 -12.72 8.72 -8.33
CA ALA A 229 -14.11 9.13 -8.12
C ALA A 229 -14.97 8.02 -7.48
N GLU A 230 -14.63 6.75 -7.66
CA GLU A 230 -15.30 5.59 -7.04
C GLU A 230 -14.55 5.02 -5.84
N ALA A 231 -13.24 4.81 -5.96
CA ALA A 231 -12.43 4.18 -4.92
C ALA A 231 -12.00 5.14 -3.79
N HIS A 232 -11.78 6.43 -4.10
CA HIS A 232 -11.30 7.48 -3.20
C HIS A 232 -12.15 8.78 -3.31
N PRO A 233 -13.50 8.71 -3.18
CA PRO A 233 -14.37 9.79 -3.62
C PRO A 233 -14.08 11.14 -2.97
N VAL A 234 -13.75 11.16 -1.68
CA VAL A 234 -13.45 12.38 -0.94
C VAL A 234 -12.11 12.99 -1.37
N GLY A 235 -11.11 12.16 -1.69
CA GLY A 235 -9.85 12.63 -2.27
C GLY A 235 -10.01 13.18 -3.69
N PHE A 236 -10.95 12.64 -4.45
CA PHE A 236 -11.22 13.08 -5.83
C PHE A 236 -11.69 14.54 -5.93
N LYS A 237 -12.24 15.12 -4.87
CA LYS A 237 -12.62 16.53 -4.86
C LYS A 237 -11.45 17.47 -5.17
N TRP A 238 -10.21 17.07 -4.85
CA TRP A 238 -9.03 17.88 -5.15
C TRP A 238 -8.69 17.90 -6.64
N VAL A 239 -9.05 16.85 -7.39
CA VAL A 239 -9.03 16.85 -8.86
C VAL A 239 -10.07 17.85 -9.39
N MET A 240 -11.26 17.86 -8.80
CA MET A 240 -12.31 18.84 -9.17
C MET A 240 -11.92 20.27 -8.80
N GLU A 241 -11.25 20.48 -7.66
CA GLU A 241 -10.68 21.78 -7.28
C GLU A 241 -9.63 22.25 -8.30
N ALA A 242 -8.70 21.37 -8.74
CA ALA A 242 -7.75 21.69 -9.80
C ALA A 242 -8.45 22.11 -11.09
N LYS A 243 -9.47 21.37 -11.51
CA LYS A 243 -10.25 21.65 -12.72
C LYS A 243 -10.99 22.97 -12.64
N ILE A 244 -11.71 23.22 -11.55
CA ILE A 244 -12.62 24.38 -11.41
C ILE A 244 -11.83 25.66 -11.12
N ARG A 245 -10.83 25.59 -10.22
CA ARG A 245 -10.13 26.80 -9.74
C ARG A 245 -8.84 27.10 -10.49
N ASN A 246 -8.14 26.07 -10.96
CA ASN A 246 -6.86 26.22 -11.65
C ASN A 246 -6.96 25.96 -13.15
N GLY A 247 -8.15 25.64 -13.68
CA GLY A 247 -8.36 25.33 -15.09
C GLY A 247 -7.65 24.07 -15.58
N ALA A 248 -7.29 23.16 -14.66
CA ALA A 248 -6.55 21.95 -14.96
C ALA A 248 -7.28 21.08 -16.00
N LYS A 249 -6.54 20.53 -16.94
CA LYS A 249 -7.03 19.51 -17.87
C LYS A 249 -7.00 18.15 -17.19
N VAL A 250 -8.15 17.49 -17.12
CA VAL A 250 -8.28 16.16 -16.52
C VAL A 250 -8.47 15.13 -17.61
N MET A 251 -7.53 14.18 -17.71
CA MET A 251 -7.57 13.08 -18.66
C MET A 251 -7.70 11.76 -17.92
N VAL A 252 -8.48 10.82 -18.47
CA VAL A 252 -8.62 9.46 -17.96
C VAL A 252 -8.29 8.45 -19.05
N VAL A 253 -7.40 7.51 -18.75
CA VAL A 253 -7.09 6.35 -19.59
C VAL A 253 -7.46 5.09 -18.81
N ASP A 254 -8.49 4.37 -19.23
CA ASP A 254 -9.03 3.23 -18.48
C ASP A 254 -9.75 2.25 -19.41
N PRO A 255 -9.72 0.94 -19.15
CA PRO A 255 -10.51 -0.04 -19.91
C PRO A 255 -12.02 0.21 -19.89
N ARG A 256 -12.50 0.85 -18.83
CA ARG A 256 -13.91 1.11 -18.56
C ARG A 256 -14.18 2.61 -18.45
N PHE A 257 -15.19 3.11 -19.15
CA PHE A 257 -15.68 4.48 -18.92
C PHE A 257 -16.32 4.57 -17.53
N ASN A 258 -15.55 5.05 -16.56
CA ASN A 258 -15.89 5.08 -15.13
C ASN A 258 -16.33 6.47 -14.65
N ARG A 259 -16.63 6.63 -13.34
CA ARG A 259 -17.09 7.92 -12.80
C ARG A 259 -16.01 9.01 -12.84
N SER A 260 -14.72 8.67 -12.81
CA SER A 260 -13.65 9.66 -13.04
C SER A 260 -13.68 10.14 -14.47
N ALA A 261 -13.88 9.26 -15.45
CA ALA A 261 -13.99 9.59 -16.86
C ALA A 261 -15.22 10.46 -17.18
N ALA A 262 -16.32 10.25 -16.45
CA ALA A 262 -17.57 11.02 -16.66
C ALA A 262 -17.45 12.50 -16.37
N VAL A 263 -16.46 12.95 -15.60
CA VAL A 263 -16.21 14.36 -15.26
C VAL A 263 -14.87 14.88 -15.77
N ALA A 264 -14.12 14.04 -16.46
CA ALA A 264 -12.85 14.40 -17.11
C ALA A 264 -13.10 15.27 -18.37
N ASP A 265 -12.08 15.97 -18.83
CA ASP A 265 -12.09 16.69 -20.09
C ASP A 265 -11.88 15.74 -21.27
N PHE A 266 -11.16 14.62 -21.03
CA PHE A 266 -10.85 13.65 -22.05
C PHE A 266 -10.81 12.20 -21.49
N TYR A 267 -11.27 11.25 -22.29
CA TYR A 267 -11.21 9.82 -21.99
C TYR A 267 -10.68 9.04 -23.20
N ALA A 268 -9.66 8.22 -22.95
CA ALA A 268 -9.16 7.23 -23.91
C ALA A 268 -9.41 5.80 -23.41
N PRO A 269 -10.04 4.91 -24.20
CA PRO A 269 -10.15 3.50 -23.85
C PRO A 269 -8.82 2.80 -24.06
N ILE A 270 -8.54 1.78 -23.24
CA ILE A 270 -7.31 0.98 -23.32
C ILE A 270 -7.64 -0.50 -23.07
N ARG A 271 -6.86 -1.40 -23.65
CA ARG A 271 -6.89 -2.82 -23.32
C ARG A 271 -6.21 -3.04 -21.96
N ALA A 272 -6.88 -3.75 -21.06
CA ALA A 272 -6.29 -4.13 -19.78
C ALA A 272 -4.96 -4.89 -19.97
N GLY A 273 -3.92 -4.49 -19.24
CA GLY A 273 -2.57 -5.06 -19.31
C GLY A 273 -1.65 -4.49 -20.40
N SER A 274 -2.06 -3.45 -21.12
CA SER A 274 -1.22 -2.80 -22.14
C SER A 274 -0.68 -1.41 -21.72
N ASP A 275 -0.87 -1.04 -20.47
CA ASP A 275 -0.49 0.26 -19.90
C ASP A 275 0.99 0.61 -20.11
N GLY A 276 1.88 -0.40 -20.01
CA GLY A 276 3.31 -0.22 -20.23
C GLY A 276 3.66 0.26 -21.65
N ALA A 277 2.98 -0.28 -22.66
CA ALA A 277 3.17 0.15 -24.04
C ALA A 277 2.68 1.59 -24.26
N PHE A 278 1.51 1.94 -23.65
CA PHE A 278 0.97 3.29 -23.72
C PHE A 278 1.95 4.31 -23.14
N LEU A 279 2.48 4.06 -21.95
CA LEU A 279 3.38 4.97 -21.26
C LEU A 279 4.77 5.05 -21.91
N LEU A 280 5.30 3.94 -22.45
CA LEU A 280 6.54 3.94 -23.24
C LEU A 280 6.37 4.74 -24.55
N GLY A 281 5.19 4.68 -25.14
CA GLY A 281 4.84 5.54 -26.27
C GLY A 281 4.82 7.03 -25.91
N VAL A 282 4.36 7.39 -24.70
CA VAL A 282 4.45 8.77 -24.20
C VAL A 282 5.92 9.19 -24.07
N ILE A 283 6.80 8.34 -23.50
CA ILE A 283 8.25 8.62 -23.45
C ILE A 283 8.82 8.81 -24.85
N ASN A 284 8.47 7.94 -25.81
CA ASN A 284 8.90 8.08 -27.20
C ASN A 284 8.47 9.43 -27.79
N TYR A 285 7.20 9.80 -27.59
CA TYR A 285 6.67 11.10 -28.07
C TYR A 285 7.48 12.27 -27.48
N LEU A 286 7.70 12.30 -26.17
CA LEU A 286 8.44 13.36 -25.49
C LEU A 286 9.87 13.50 -26.03
N LEU A 287 10.57 12.37 -26.20
CA LEU A 287 11.97 12.36 -26.66
C LEU A 287 12.10 12.66 -28.14
N THR A 288 11.14 12.23 -29.00
CA THR A 288 11.17 12.47 -30.44
C THR A 288 10.84 13.92 -30.79
N HIS A 289 9.91 14.55 -30.04
CA HIS A 289 9.51 15.94 -30.25
C HIS A 289 10.27 16.95 -29.38
N ASP A 290 11.29 16.46 -28.64
CA ASP A 290 12.11 17.27 -27.73
C ASP A 290 11.29 18.05 -26.68
N GLN A 291 10.19 17.44 -26.21
CA GLN A 291 9.25 18.01 -25.24
C GLN A 291 9.58 17.53 -23.82
N ILE A 292 10.82 17.87 -23.37
CA ILE A 292 11.31 17.57 -22.01
C ILE A 292 11.79 18.84 -21.33
N GLN A 293 11.87 18.83 -19.99
CA GLN A 293 12.49 19.93 -19.24
C GLN A 293 14.00 19.71 -19.17
N HIS A 294 14.74 20.27 -20.11
CA HIS A 294 16.17 19.99 -20.34
C HIS A 294 17.06 20.22 -19.13
N GLU A 295 16.92 21.37 -18.45
CA GLU A 295 17.76 21.68 -17.30
C GLU A 295 17.50 20.75 -16.13
N TYR A 296 16.22 20.41 -15.87
CA TYR A 296 15.85 19.46 -14.85
C TYR A 296 16.38 18.04 -15.17
N VAL A 297 16.16 17.57 -16.40
CA VAL A 297 16.60 16.24 -16.85
C VAL A 297 18.11 16.10 -16.73
N LYS A 298 18.86 17.11 -17.15
CA LYS A 298 20.32 17.12 -17.08
C LYS A 298 20.84 17.15 -15.63
N SER A 299 20.19 17.93 -14.76
CA SER A 299 20.71 18.19 -13.42
C SER A 299 20.18 17.23 -12.36
N TYR A 300 18.98 16.68 -12.55
CA TYR A 300 18.26 15.93 -11.52
C TYR A 300 17.87 14.51 -11.94
N THR A 301 18.40 14.02 -13.07
CA THR A 301 18.27 12.63 -13.47
C THR A 301 19.63 12.04 -13.86
N ASN A 302 19.69 10.70 -13.95
CA ASN A 302 20.90 10.04 -14.47
C ASN A 302 20.97 10.03 -16.02
N ALA A 303 20.29 10.96 -16.69
CA ALA A 303 20.34 11.12 -18.15
C ALA A 303 21.77 11.23 -18.72
N PRO A 304 22.71 11.99 -18.09
CA PRO A 304 24.08 12.15 -18.59
C PRO A 304 25.05 11.01 -18.20
N PHE A 305 24.61 10.03 -17.39
CA PHE A 305 25.48 8.94 -16.95
C PHE A 305 25.73 7.96 -18.11
N VAL A 306 26.97 7.49 -18.24
CA VAL A 306 27.40 6.58 -19.30
C VAL A 306 27.27 5.13 -18.83
N VAL A 307 26.48 4.34 -19.54
CA VAL A 307 26.25 2.91 -19.24
C VAL A 307 27.34 2.07 -19.90
N ARG A 308 27.76 1.01 -19.22
CA ARG A 308 28.80 0.05 -19.68
C ARG A 308 28.55 -0.45 -21.10
N GLU A 309 29.62 -0.74 -21.84
CA GLU A 309 29.56 -1.22 -23.23
C GLU A 309 28.90 -2.59 -23.37
N ASP A 310 29.04 -3.47 -22.36
CA ASP A 310 28.49 -4.83 -22.34
C ASP A 310 26.96 -4.87 -22.03
N PHE A 311 26.34 -3.72 -21.69
CA PHE A 311 24.88 -3.62 -21.60
C PHE A 311 24.24 -3.62 -23.00
N SER A 312 23.26 -4.49 -23.21
CA SER A 312 22.51 -4.59 -24.44
C SER A 312 21.05 -4.98 -24.21
N PHE A 313 20.24 -4.78 -25.24
CA PHE A 313 18.85 -5.21 -25.28
C PHE A 313 18.53 -5.80 -26.66
N HIS A 314 17.99 -7.01 -26.70
CA HIS A 314 17.61 -7.70 -27.92
C HIS A 314 16.39 -8.61 -27.70
N ASP A 315 15.42 -8.60 -28.60
CA ASP A 315 14.24 -9.48 -28.63
C ASP A 315 13.43 -9.50 -27.30
N GLY A 316 13.33 -8.37 -26.61
CA GLY A 316 12.64 -8.26 -25.32
C GLY A 316 13.47 -8.75 -24.14
N LEU A 317 14.75 -9.05 -24.32
CA LEU A 317 15.68 -9.50 -23.26
C LEU A 317 16.79 -8.50 -23.08
N PHE A 318 17.10 -8.19 -21.83
CA PHE A 318 18.31 -7.45 -21.45
C PHE A 318 19.50 -8.41 -21.35
N SER A 319 20.71 -7.86 -21.46
CA SER A 319 21.96 -8.64 -21.31
C SER A 319 21.99 -9.39 -19.96
N GLY A 320 22.56 -10.60 -19.96
CA GLY A 320 22.71 -11.45 -18.79
C GLY A 320 21.52 -12.38 -18.50
N TYR A 321 20.56 -12.54 -19.41
CA TYR A 321 19.42 -13.43 -19.20
C TYR A 321 19.83 -14.91 -19.18
N ASP A 322 19.41 -15.63 -18.15
CA ASP A 322 19.54 -17.07 -17.99
C ASP A 322 18.14 -17.72 -18.13
N PRO A 323 17.87 -18.43 -19.24
CA PRO A 323 16.55 -19.01 -19.52
C PRO A 323 16.19 -20.16 -18.56
N ASP A 324 17.17 -20.90 -18.03
CA ASP A 324 16.93 -22.02 -17.13
C ASP A 324 16.49 -21.52 -15.75
N LYS A 325 17.11 -20.44 -15.26
CA LYS A 325 16.77 -19.81 -13.98
C LYS A 325 15.66 -18.76 -14.12
N ARG A 326 15.34 -18.32 -15.33
CA ARG A 326 14.42 -17.20 -15.60
C ARG A 326 14.82 -15.93 -14.82
N SER A 327 16.09 -15.63 -14.85
CA SER A 327 16.69 -14.51 -14.11
C SER A 327 17.83 -13.89 -14.90
N TYR A 328 18.36 -12.78 -14.42
CA TYR A 328 19.43 -12.04 -15.07
C TYR A 328 20.69 -12.02 -14.21
N ASP A 329 21.85 -12.23 -14.85
CA ASP A 329 23.12 -11.70 -14.36
C ASP A 329 23.12 -10.20 -14.68
N LYS A 330 23.16 -9.38 -13.64
CA LYS A 330 23.02 -7.92 -13.74
C LYS A 330 24.34 -7.17 -13.76
N THR A 331 25.45 -7.86 -13.93
CA THR A 331 26.80 -7.26 -13.92
C THR A 331 26.94 -6.16 -14.96
N SER A 332 26.32 -6.35 -16.13
CA SER A 332 26.32 -5.35 -17.22
C SER A 332 25.36 -4.16 -16.98
N TRP A 333 24.46 -4.23 -15.97
CA TRP A 333 23.50 -3.16 -15.68
C TRP A 333 24.15 -2.11 -14.76
N ALA A 334 25.20 -1.51 -15.20
CA ALA A 334 26.00 -0.58 -14.43
C ALA A 334 26.52 0.58 -15.29
N TYR A 335 27.01 1.63 -14.63
CA TYR A 335 27.70 2.73 -15.30
C TYR A 335 29.16 2.39 -15.55
N GLU A 336 29.77 3.03 -16.55
CA GLU A 336 31.22 3.09 -16.66
C GLU A 336 31.78 3.82 -15.45
N ARG A 337 32.98 3.44 -15.01
CA ARG A 337 33.64 4.01 -13.86
C ARG A 337 34.97 4.70 -14.28
N ASP A 338 35.23 5.87 -13.69
CA ASP A 338 36.48 6.55 -13.81
C ASP A 338 37.59 5.91 -12.94
N ALA A 339 38.80 6.45 -13.00
CA ALA A 339 39.93 5.96 -12.22
C ALA A 339 39.76 6.07 -10.69
N GLN A 340 38.83 6.90 -10.21
CA GLN A 340 38.48 7.11 -8.82
C GLN A 340 37.33 6.21 -8.37
N GLY A 341 36.70 5.50 -9.31
CA GLY A 341 35.57 4.61 -9.05
C GLY A 341 34.20 5.29 -9.13
N TYR A 342 34.12 6.56 -9.51
CA TYR A 342 32.86 7.27 -9.73
C TYR A 342 32.28 6.97 -11.11
N ALA A 343 30.97 7.18 -11.25
CA ALA A 343 30.30 7.01 -12.52
C ALA A 343 30.78 8.04 -13.56
N VAL A 344 31.00 7.61 -14.81
CA VAL A 344 31.36 8.52 -15.90
C VAL A 344 30.10 9.29 -16.33
N ILE A 345 30.21 10.62 -16.38
CA ILE A 345 29.15 11.54 -16.80
C ILE A 345 29.56 12.31 -18.04
N ASP A 346 28.69 12.38 -19.05
CA ASP A 346 28.80 13.29 -20.18
C ASP A 346 27.73 14.40 -20.11
N PRO A 347 28.05 15.58 -19.56
CA PRO A 347 27.08 16.67 -19.43
C PRO A 347 26.65 17.26 -20.78
N THR A 348 27.31 16.90 -21.89
CA THR A 348 26.91 17.31 -23.24
C THR A 348 25.79 16.43 -23.81
N LEU A 349 25.53 15.25 -23.24
CA LEU A 349 24.58 14.24 -23.69
C LEU A 349 24.91 13.70 -25.11
N GLN A 350 26.16 13.83 -25.59
CA GLN A 350 26.57 13.41 -26.95
C GLN A 350 27.02 11.95 -26.98
N ASN A 351 27.51 11.41 -25.89
CA ASN A 351 27.92 10.01 -25.84
C ASN A 351 26.70 9.10 -26.11
N PRO A 352 26.77 8.20 -27.12
CA PRO A 352 25.63 7.31 -27.45
C PRO A 352 25.27 6.36 -26.32
N ARG A 353 26.16 6.14 -25.36
CA ARG A 353 25.93 5.31 -24.16
C ARG A 353 25.36 6.10 -22.97
N CYS A 354 25.13 7.41 -23.10
CA CYS A 354 24.37 8.14 -22.09
C CYS A 354 22.99 7.50 -21.89
N VAL A 355 22.53 7.43 -20.66
CA VAL A 355 21.22 6.85 -20.30
C VAL A 355 20.10 7.42 -21.16
N ILE A 356 20.08 8.74 -21.41
CA ILE A 356 19.03 9.39 -22.23
C ILE A 356 19.03 8.89 -23.67
N ASN A 357 20.21 8.63 -24.26
CA ASN A 357 20.34 8.17 -25.63
C ASN A 357 19.94 6.69 -25.75
N LEU A 358 20.31 5.86 -24.76
CA LEU A 358 19.84 4.48 -24.68
C LEU A 358 18.32 4.41 -24.48
N LEU A 359 17.75 5.28 -23.64
CA LEU A 359 16.31 5.38 -23.46
C LEU A 359 15.60 5.79 -24.74
N ARG A 360 16.16 6.75 -25.49
CA ARG A 360 15.62 7.18 -26.79
C ARG A 360 15.58 6.01 -27.79
N GLN A 361 16.68 5.23 -27.88
CA GLN A 361 16.73 4.04 -28.75
C GLN A 361 15.71 2.98 -28.30
N HIS A 362 15.59 2.74 -27.00
CA HIS A 362 14.69 1.75 -26.43
C HIS A 362 13.22 2.13 -26.68
N ALA A 363 12.85 3.38 -26.44
CA ALA A 363 11.49 3.87 -26.59
C ALA A 363 11.05 4.04 -28.05
N ALA A 364 11.99 4.25 -28.99
CA ALA A 364 11.69 4.51 -30.43
C ALA A 364 10.81 3.43 -31.09
N ARG A 365 10.79 2.21 -30.54
CA ARG A 365 9.93 1.10 -31.02
C ARG A 365 8.43 1.31 -30.72
N TYR A 366 8.11 2.20 -29.80
CA TYR A 366 6.74 2.48 -29.37
C TYR A 366 6.19 3.69 -30.13
N THR A 367 6.07 3.55 -31.47
CA THR A 367 5.45 4.59 -32.31
C THR A 367 3.95 4.69 -32.00
N PRO A 368 3.27 5.81 -32.35
CA PRO A 368 1.83 5.95 -32.16
C PRO A 368 1.01 4.80 -32.74
N GLU A 369 1.37 4.31 -33.95
CA GLU A 369 0.72 3.19 -34.60
C GLU A 369 0.92 1.89 -33.83
N VAL A 370 2.13 1.61 -33.34
CA VAL A 370 2.45 0.41 -32.56
C VAL A 370 1.71 0.45 -31.22
N VAL A 371 1.66 1.61 -30.57
CA VAL A 371 0.87 1.79 -29.35
C VAL A 371 -0.61 1.52 -29.60
N ALA A 372 -1.19 2.06 -30.66
CA ALA A 372 -2.59 1.81 -31.04
C ALA A 372 -2.85 0.33 -31.30
N GLN A 373 -1.93 -0.36 -32.01
CA GLN A 373 -2.03 -1.81 -32.26
C GLN A 373 -2.01 -2.64 -30.97
N ILE A 374 -1.15 -2.32 -30.01
CA ILE A 374 -1.03 -3.05 -28.74
C ILE A 374 -2.21 -2.76 -27.82
N THR A 375 -2.58 -1.48 -27.68
CA THR A 375 -3.51 -1.01 -26.66
C THR A 375 -4.97 -1.01 -27.11
N GLY A 376 -5.22 -0.98 -28.43
CA GLY A 376 -6.54 -0.73 -28.99
C GLY A 376 -7.05 0.69 -28.79
N THR A 377 -6.24 1.57 -28.18
CA THR A 377 -6.53 3.01 -28.08
C THR A 377 -6.43 3.64 -29.47
N PRO A 378 -7.41 4.42 -29.94
CA PRO A 378 -7.27 5.17 -31.17
C PRO A 378 -6.03 6.07 -31.17
N GLU A 379 -5.24 6.04 -32.24
CA GLU A 379 -3.98 6.81 -32.33
C GLU A 379 -4.16 8.29 -32.00
N LYS A 380 -5.22 8.92 -32.53
CA LYS A 380 -5.55 10.31 -32.25
C LYS A 380 -5.78 10.58 -30.74
N ASP A 381 -6.39 9.59 -30.04
CA ASP A 381 -6.67 9.72 -28.61
C ASP A 381 -5.39 9.57 -27.80
N PHE A 382 -4.50 8.67 -28.22
CA PHE A 382 -3.15 8.54 -27.65
C PHE A 382 -2.33 9.83 -27.84
N LEU A 383 -2.27 10.36 -29.06
CA LEU A 383 -1.55 11.61 -29.37
C LEU A 383 -2.08 12.78 -28.56
N HIS A 384 -3.40 12.90 -28.36
CA HIS A 384 -3.98 13.95 -27.51
C HIS A 384 -3.47 13.88 -26.05
N VAL A 385 -3.34 12.67 -25.50
CA VAL A 385 -2.76 12.48 -24.16
C VAL A 385 -1.26 12.90 -24.15
N CYS A 386 -0.51 12.51 -25.18
CA CYS A 386 0.91 12.89 -25.31
C CYS A 386 1.09 14.41 -25.37
N GLU A 387 0.36 15.09 -26.25
CA GLU A 387 0.41 16.55 -26.43
C GLU A 387 0.04 17.31 -25.15
N THR A 388 -1.01 16.84 -24.47
CA THR A 388 -1.46 17.47 -23.23
C THR A 388 -0.44 17.33 -22.09
N LEU A 389 0.22 16.17 -21.97
CA LEU A 389 1.30 15.98 -20.99
C LEU A 389 2.54 16.78 -21.39
N ALA A 390 2.93 16.75 -22.66
CA ALA A 390 4.09 17.44 -23.19
C ALA A 390 4.04 18.96 -22.94
N ALA A 391 2.84 19.55 -22.92
CA ALA A 391 2.66 20.96 -22.58
C ALA A 391 3.18 21.34 -21.17
N THR A 392 3.40 20.35 -20.29
CA THR A 392 3.93 20.57 -18.93
C THR A 392 5.45 20.38 -18.84
N SER A 393 6.17 20.30 -19.96
CA SER A 393 7.64 20.29 -20.01
C SER A 393 8.28 21.66 -19.75
N VAL A 394 7.47 22.66 -19.50
CA VAL A 394 7.91 24.04 -19.18
C VAL A 394 7.87 24.30 -17.67
N PRO A 395 8.81 25.09 -17.12
CA PRO A 395 9.01 25.21 -15.68
C PRO A 395 7.79 25.66 -14.85
N HIS A 396 6.86 26.41 -15.46
CA HIS A 396 5.71 27.00 -14.75
C HIS A 396 4.39 26.21 -14.89
N LEU A 397 4.41 25.09 -15.60
CA LEU A 397 3.26 24.17 -15.70
C LEU A 397 3.63 22.81 -15.12
N THR A 398 2.67 22.17 -14.46
CA THR A 398 2.88 20.85 -13.89
C THR A 398 1.77 19.88 -14.26
N SER A 399 2.15 18.63 -14.47
CA SER A 399 1.20 17.53 -14.51
C SER A 399 1.37 16.65 -13.28
N THR A 400 0.27 16.08 -12.81
CA THR A 400 0.27 15.03 -11.81
C THR A 400 -0.38 13.77 -12.36
N ILE A 401 0.18 12.61 -12.00
CA ILE A 401 -0.39 11.31 -12.37
C ILE A 401 -0.97 10.65 -11.13
N LEU A 402 -2.24 10.25 -11.20
CA LEU A 402 -2.95 9.52 -10.17
C LEU A 402 -3.15 8.07 -10.61
N PHE A 403 -2.70 7.11 -9.82
CA PHE A 403 -2.86 5.70 -10.10
C PHE A 403 -3.19 4.88 -8.84
N ALA A 404 -3.70 3.69 -9.03
CA ALA A 404 -4.01 2.75 -7.98
C ALA A 404 -3.80 1.30 -8.46
N LEU A 405 -4.72 0.41 -8.07
CA LEU A 405 -4.62 -1.03 -8.30
C LEU A 405 -4.75 -1.45 -9.77
N GLY A 406 -5.21 -0.57 -10.64
CA GLY A 406 -5.23 -0.82 -12.09
C GLY A 406 -3.84 -1.03 -12.67
N TRP A 407 -2.80 -0.44 -12.07
CA TRP A 407 -1.41 -0.69 -12.45
C TRP A 407 -0.73 -1.75 -11.58
N THR A 408 -0.96 -1.69 -10.25
CA THR A 408 -0.24 -2.59 -9.35
C THR A 408 -0.65 -4.06 -9.49
N HIS A 409 -1.83 -4.34 -10.02
CA HIS A 409 -2.37 -5.69 -10.17
C HIS A 409 -2.09 -6.29 -11.57
N HIS A 410 -0.88 -6.05 -12.10
CA HIS A 410 -0.38 -6.67 -13.32
C HIS A 410 0.96 -7.36 -13.08
N THR A 411 1.27 -8.38 -13.86
CA THR A 411 2.57 -9.10 -13.80
C THR A 411 3.79 -8.24 -14.13
N ASN A 412 3.56 -7.05 -14.67
CA ASN A 412 4.57 -6.01 -14.96
C ASN A 412 4.24 -4.67 -14.28
N GLY A 413 3.48 -4.68 -13.19
CA GLY A 413 3.01 -3.48 -12.48
C GLY A 413 4.14 -2.57 -12.03
N THR A 414 5.26 -3.12 -11.57
CA THR A 414 6.46 -2.35 -11.19
C THR A 414 6.98 -1.52 -12.37
N GLN A 415 7.12 -2.09 -13.54
CA GLN A 415 7.65 -1.39 -14.72
C GLN A 415 6.65 -0.35 -15.27
N ILE A 416 5.35 -0.61 -15.19
CA ILE A 416 4.30 0.38 -15.55
C ILE A 416 4.45 1.64 -14.70
N ILE A 417 4.50 1.48 -13.38
CA ILE A 417 4.61 2.60 -12.43
C ILE A 417 5.93 3.34 -12.61
N ARG A 418 7.01 2.59 -12.85
CA ARG A 418 8.32 3.16 -13.12
C ARG A 418 8.32 4.01 -14.38
N THR A 419 7.66 3.56 -15.46
CA THR A 419 7.52 4.33 -16.71
C THR A 419 6.82 5.66 -16.45
N ALA A 420 5.75 5.67 -15.66
CA ALA A 420 5.04 6.89 -15.27
C ALA A 420 5.93 7.84 -14.44
N ALA A 421 6.75 7.31 -13.55
CA ALA A 421 7.72 8.13 -12.79
C ALA A 421 8.80 8.74 -13.70
N MET A 422 9.28 7.98 -14.70
CA MET A 422 10.21 8.49 -15.71
C MET A 422 9.61 9.61 -16.56
N ILE A 423 8.31 9.52 -16.93
CA ILE A 423 7.60 10.61 -17.62
C ILE A 423 7.63 11.87 -16.75
N GLN A 424 7.34 11.76 -15.46
CA GLN A 424 7.36 12.91 -14.55
C GLN A 424 8.77 13.49 -14.34
N LEU A 425 9.81 12.67 -14.38
CA LEU A 425 11.21 13.13 -14.36
C LEU A 425 11.57 13.87 -15.66
N LEU A 426 11.16 13.35 -16.82
CA LEU A 426 11.41 13.98 -18.12
C LEU A 426 10.69 15.33 -18.25
N LEU A 427 9.50 15.45 -17.68
CA LEU A 427 8.72 16.69 -17.67
C LEU A 427 9.18 17.68 -16.58
N GLY A 428 10.06 17.27 -15.65
CA GLY A 428 10.53 18.11 -14.55
C GLY A 428 9.48 18.35 -13.46
N ASN A 429 8.53 17.42 -13.27
CA ASN A 429 7.37 17.60 -12.38
C ASN A 429 7.54 16.95 -11.00
N VAL A 430 8.61 16.15 -10.76
CA VAL A 430 8.87 15.59 -9.43
C VAL A 430 9.45 16.66 -8.52
N GLY A 431 8.91 16.76 -7.30
CA GLY A 431 9.30 17.78 -6.33
C GLY A 431 8.54 19.10 -6.46
N MET A 432 7.71 19.26 -7.50
CA MET A 432 6.92 20.46 -7.79
C MET A 432 5.55 20.43 -7.09
N ALA A 433 5.03 21.60 -6.73
CA ALA A 433 3.64 21.72 -6.30
C ALA A 433 2.69 21.42 -7.47
N GLY A 434 1.72 20.53 -7.25
CA GLY A 434 0.80 20.05 -8.29
C GLY A 434 1.46 19.12 -9.32
N GLY A 435 2.68 18.64 -9.04
CA GLY A 435 3.41 17.70 -9.85
C GLY A 435 3.40 16.26 -9.31
N GLY A 436 4.42 15.51 -9.71
CA GLY A 436 4.74 14.20 -9.14
C GLY A 436 3.83 13.04 -9.52
N LEU A 437 4.02 11.95 -8.78
CA LEU A 437 3.30 10.69 -8.98
C LEU A 437 2.59 10.29 -7.69
N ASN A 438 1.27 10.21 -7.74
CA ASN A 438 0.41 10.05 -6.58
C ASN A 438 -0.22 8.66 -6.55
N ALA A 439 0.38 7.76 -5.75
CA ALA A 439 -0.12 6.42 -5.49
C ALA A 439 -1.33 6.47 -4.55
N LEU A 440 -2.51 6.11 -5.04
CA LEU A 440 -3.75 6.07 -4.26
C LEU A 440 -3.92 4.67 -3.66
N ARG A 441 -3.43 4.46 -2.44
CA ARG A 441 -3.43 3.16 -1.77
C ARG A 441 -4.84 2.68 -1.44
N GLY A 442 -5.01 1.38 -1.22
CA GLY A 442 -6.33 0.79 -0.95
C GLY A 442 -6.84 1.13 0.45
N HIS A 443 -6.36 0.41 1.47
CA HIS A 443 -6.77 0.59 2.86
C HIS A 443 -6.18 1.85 3.51
N SER A 444 -6.81 2.26 4.61
CA SER A 444 -6.46 3.45 5.38
C SER A 444 -5.00 3.46 5.86
N ASN A 445 -4.45 2.30 6.25
CA ASN A 445 -3.13 2.16 6.84
C ASN A 445 -2.15 1.25 6.05
N ILE A 446 -2.36 1.07 4.74
CA ILE A 446 -1.41 0.36 3.87
C ILE A 446 -0.02 1.00 3.93
N GLN A 447 0.03 2.33 3.95
CA GLN A 447 1.30 3.05 4.04
C GLN A 447 2.00 2.74 5.35
N GLY A 448 1.30 2.82 6.50
CA GLY A 448 1.87 2.57 7.81
C GLY A 448 2.40 1.15 7.97
N TYR A 449 1.65 0.13 7.57
CA TYR A 449 2.10 -1.26 7.64
C TYR A 449 3.30 -1.56 6.72
N THR A 450 3.41 -0.86 5.59
CA THR A 450 4.62 -0.91 4.75
C THR A 450 5.80 -0.24 5.46
N ASP A 451 5.57 0.93 6.07
CA ASP A 451 6.59 1.71 6.80
C ASP A 451 7.15 0.92 8.00
N LEU A 452 6.28 0.18 8.69
CA LEU A 452 6.62 -0.64 9.85
C LEU A 452 7.31 -1.97 9.51
N GLY A 453 7.54 -2.28 8.23
CA GLY A 453 8.26 -3.48 7.81
C GLY A 453 7.43 -4.78 7.86
N LEU A 454 6.08 -4.70 7.85
CA LEU A 454 5.20 -5.87 7.83
C LEU A 454 5.11 -6.49 6.42
N LEU A 455 6.27 -6.78 5.88
CA LEU A 455 6.50 -7.48 4.62
C LEU A 455 7.64 -8.47 4.80
N SER A 456 7.55 -9.63 4.15
CA SER A 456 8.40 -10.80 4.42
C SER A 456 9.91 -10.52 4.44
N LEU A 457 10.38 -9.60 3.60
CA LEU A 457 11.82 -9.31 3.45
C LEU A 457 12.22 -7.93 4.00
N ARG A 458 11.40 -7.31 4.84
CA ARG A 458 11.63 -5.94 5.31
C ARG A 458 11.78 -5.85 6.82
N LEU A 459 12.58 -4.86 7.21
CA LEU A 459 12.62 -4.25 8.53
C LEU A 459 11.93 -2.87 8.46
N PRO A 460 11.58 -2.28 9.62
CA PRO A 460 10.95 -0.96 9.68
C PRO A 460 11.74 0.12 8.92
N GLY A 461 11.05 1.10 8.38
CA GLY A 461 11.67 2.21 7.65
C GLY A 461 12.34 1.79 6.35
N TYR A 462 11.82 0.74 5.69
CA TYR A 462 12.29 0.21 4.40
C TYR A 462 13.68 -0.44 4.40
N MET A 463 14.27 -0.69 5.56
CA MET A 463 15.49 -1.50 5.65
C MET A 463 15.21 -2.95 5.20
N ASN A 464 16.25 -3.65 4.78
CA ASN A 464 16.13 -5.04 4.36
C ASN A 464 16.36 -5.98 5.54
N LEU A 465 15.60 -7.09 5.60
CA LEU A 465 15.91 -8.20 6.47
C LEU A 465 17.17 -8.91 5.96
N PRO A 466 18.09 -9.43 6.84
CA PRO A 466 19.31 -10.10 6.39
C PRO A 466 19.07 -11.33 5.52
N LYS A 467 19.95 -11.56 4.53
CA LYS A 467 20.03 -12.81 3.76
C LYS A 467 20.84 -13.86 4.53
N ASP A 468 20.63 -15.12 4.21
CA ASP A 468 21.43 -16.23 4.75
C ASP A 468 22.93 -16.11 4.42
N SER A 469 23.28 -15.55 3.26
CA SER A 469 24.66 -15.25 2.87
C SER A 469 25.33 -14.14 3.69
N GLN A 470 24.56 -13.34 4.42
CA GLN A 470 25.04 -12.23 5.25
C GLN A 470 25.20 -12.70 6.70
N GLN A 471 26.25 -13.48 6.98
CA GLN A 471 26.44 -14.13 8.25
C GLN A 471 26.93 -13.21 9.38
N THR A 472 27.44 -12.04 9.07
CA THR A 472 27.90 -11.04 10.04
C THR A 472 27.22 -9.69 9.81
N LEU A 473 27.11 -8.89 10.87
CA LEU A 473 26.59 -7.52 10.77
C LEU A 473 27.39 -6.69 9.74
N ASP A 474 28.73 -6.84 9.71
CA ASP A 474 29.58 -6.13 8.76
C ASP A 474 29.24 -6.51 7.32
N SER A 475 29.03 -7.80 7.01
CA SER A 475 28.64 -8.24 5.67
C SER A 475 27.26 -7.73 5.26
N TYR A 476 26.34 -7.61 6.22
CA TYR A 476 25.04 -6.98 6.00
C TYR A 476 25.20 -5.49 5.72
N MET A 477 25.94 -4.74 6.55
CA MET A 477 26.15 -3.31 6.37
C MET A 477 26.83 -2.97 5.04
N GLN A 478 27.83 -3.75 4.62
CA GLN A 478 28.48 -3.62 3.30
C GLN A 478 27.48 -3.76 2.13
N ALA A 479 26.49 -4.62 2.28
CA ALA A 479 25.50 -4.86 1.23
C ALA A 479 24.37 -3.79 1.17
N VAL A 480 24.06 -3.15 2.31
CA VAL A 480 22.92 -2.22 2.40
C VAL A 480 23.31 -0.74 2.45
N VAL A 481 24.61 -0.45 2.55
CA VAL A 481 25.20 0.90 2.55
C VAL A 481 26.06 1.06 1.30
N PRO A 482 25.46 1.35 0.13
CA PRO A 482 26.24 1.48 -1.11
C PRO A 482 27.12 2.74 -1.07
N PRO A 483 28.29 2.70 -1.73
CA PRO A 483 29.13 3.89 -1.91
C PRO A 483 28.39 4.95 -2.74
N ALA A 484 28.79 6.20 -2.64
CA ALA A 484 28.31 7.25 -3.53
C ALA A 484 28.85 7.04 -4.96
N ASP A 485 28.01 7.26 -5.96
CA ASP A 485 28.37 7.18 -7.38
C ASP A 485 28.97 8.48 -7.93
N GLU A 486 28.79 9.59 -7.19
CA GLU A 486 29.28 10.93 -7.50
C GLU A 486 30.02 11.53 -6.32
N PRO A 487 31.07 12.34 -6.54
CA PRO A 487 31.77 13.03 -5.48
C PRO A 487 30.86 13.97 -4.69
N GLY A 488 30.92 13.88 -3.36
CA GLY A 488 30.17 14.77 -2.47
C GLY A 488 28.67 14.50 -2.35
N GLN A 489 28.14 13.47 -3.01
CA GLN A 489 26.73 13.11 -2.87
C GLN A 489 26.42 12.54 -1.48
N VAL A 490 25.27 12.92 -0.96
CA VAL A 490 24.69 12.35 0.26
C VAL A 490 23.90 11.10 -0.10
N ASN A 491 24.50 9.94 0.13
CA ASN A 491 23.76 8.70 0.11
C ASN A 491 23.16 8.50 1.50
N TYR A 492 21.85 8.74 1.61
CA TYR A 492 21.19 8.76 2.92
C TYR A 492 21.21 7.39 3.63
N TRP A 493 21.35 6.27 2.89
CA TRP A 493 21.52 4.94 3.46
C TRP A 493 22.83 4.75 4.23
N HIS A 494 23.77 5.71 4.17
CA HIS A 494 24.91 5.77 5.10
C HIS A 494 24.49 5.90 6.56
N ASN A 495 23.24 6.32 6.83
CA ASN A 495 22.67 6.32 8.17
C ASN A 495 22.09 4.95 8.60
N THR A 496 22.11 3.93 7.74
CA THR A 496 21.61 2.59 8.08
C THR A 496 22.16 2.04 9.40
N PRO A 497 23.46 2.17 9.73
CA PRO A 497 23.96 1.73 11.03
C PRO A 497 23.21 2.33 12.22
N LYS A 498 22.93 3.64 12.18
CA LYS A 498 22.18 4.34 13.24
C LYS A 498 20.74 3.84 13.35
N PHE A 499 20.07 3.64 12.20
CA PHE A 499 18.70 3.16 12.14
C PHE A 499 18.62 1.71 12.60
N PHE A 500 19.56 0.88 12.17
CA PHE A 500 19.61 -0.53 12.51
C PHE A 500 19.89 -0.74 14.01
N VAL A 501 20.92 -0.09 14.55
CA VAL A 501 21.28 -0.25 15.99
C VAL A 501 20.15 0.29 16.87
N SER A 502 19.54 1.45 16.54
CA SER A 502 18.40 1.98 17.26
C SER A 502 17.19 1.02 17.23
N LEU A 503 16.92 0.37 16.10
CA LEU A 503 15.90 -0.68 15.99
C LEU A 503 16.23 -1.87 16.90
N MET A 504 17.46 -2.38 16.85
CA MET A 504 17.87 -3.52 17.67
C MET A 504 17.79 -3.21 19.17
N LYS A 505 18.11 -1.97 19.58
CA LYS A 505 17.90 -1.50 20.95
C LYS A 505 16.41 -1.42 21.32
N THR A 506 15.54 -1.12 20.39
CA THR A 506 14.08 -1.18 20.61
C THR A 506 13.61 -2.62 20.76
N LEU A 507 14.12 -3.53 19.93
CA LEU A 507 13.69 -4.95 19.96
C LEU A 507 14.20 -5.68 21.21
N TRP A 508 15.49 -5.51 21.58
CA TRP A 508 16.11 -6.33 22.63
C TRP A 508 16.79 -5.53 23.77
N GLY A 509 16.59 -4.23 23.82
CA GLY A 509 16.96 -3.39 24.96
C GLY A 509 18.43 -3.56 25.39
N GLU A 510 18.62 -3.87 26.68
CA GLU A 510 19.96 -4.08 27.24
C GLU A 510 20.67 -5.32 26.70
N HIS A 511 19.93 -6.32 26.21
CA HIS A 511 20.46 -7.53 25.61
C HIS A 511 21.07 -7.31 24.21
N ALA A 512 20.72 -6.24 23.51
CA ALA A 512 21.38 -5.83 22.27
C ALA A 512 22.67 -5.07 22.58
N THR A 513 23.82 -5.71 22.41
CA THR A 513 25.14 -5.18 22.78
C THR A 513 26.13 -5.30 21.62
N PRO A 514 27.23 -4.53 21.60
CA PRO A 514 28.29 -4.71 20.60
C PRO A 514 28.86 -6.14 20.58
N ALA A 515 28.92 -6.80 21.77
CA ALA A 515 29.49 -8.16 21.89
C ALA A 515 28.69 -9.24 21.13
N ASN A 516 27.38 -9.06 20.95
CA ASN A 516 26.53 -9.95 20.17
C ASN A 516 26.06 -9.31 18.86
N SER A 517 26.80 -8.32 18.33
CA SER A 517 26.45 -7.58 17.13
C SER A 517 25.02 -6.99 17.20
N TRP A 518 24.66 -6.48 18.38
CA TRP A 518 23.34 -5.91 18.67
C TRP A 518 22.18 -6.91 18.59
N GLY A 519 22.44 -8.21 18.72
CA GLY A 519 21.44 -9.27 18.54
C GLY A 519 21.16 -9.60 17.07
N TYR A 520 22.09 -9.32 16.17
CA TYR A 520 21.95 -9.53 14.73
C TYR A 520 21.50 -10.96 14.37
N ASP A 521 22.06 -11.98 15.06
CA ASP A 521 21.72 -13.37 14.81
C ASP A 521 20.34 -13.79 15.38
N TRP A 522 19.68 -12.91 16.13
CA TRP A 522 18.29 -13.14 16.56
C TRP A 522 17.27 -12.79 15.49
N LEU A 523 17.67 -12.08 14.43
CA LEU A 523 16.85 -11.86 13.25
C LEU A 523 16.82 -13.09 12.36
N PRO A 524 15.66 -13.51 11.83
CA PRO A 524 15.60 -14.58 10.86
C PRO A 524 16.24 -14.15 9.54
N LYS A 525 17.04 -15.05 8.91
CA LYS A 525 17.71 -14.79 7.64
C LYS A 525 17.03 -15.57 6.51
N TRP A 526 16.82 -14.88 5.38
CA TRP A 526 16.11 -15.44 4.23
C TRP A 526 17.04 -15.91 3.12
N ASP A 527 16.63 -16.96 2.42
CA ASP A 527 17.27 -17.51 1.23
C ASP A 527 16.49 -17.19 -0.05
N ARG A 528 15.18 -16.95 0.08
CA ARG A 528 14.25 -16.64 -1.02
C ARG A 528 13.08 -15.85 -0.48
N SER A 529 12.23 -15.32 -1.39
CA SER A 529 11.01 -14.64 -0.95
C SER A 529 10.01 -15.63 -0.36
N TYR A 530 9.53 -15.30 0.84
CA TYR A 530 8.39 -15.93 1.51
C TYR A 530 7.18 -15.02 1.48
N ASP A 531 7.00 -14.36 0.33
CA ASP A 531 5.83 -13.52 0.09
C ASP A 531 4.54 -14.34 0.09
N MET A 532 3.43 -13.63 0.14
CA MET A 532 2.11 -14.22 0.28
C MET A 532 1.81 -15.30 -0.78
N LEU A 533 2.15 -15.09 -2.06
CA LEU A 533 1.93 -16.09 -3.11
C LEU A 533 2.78 -17.35 -2.90
N ALA A 534 4.08 -17.17 -2.63
CA ALA A 534 4.99 -18.27 -2.35
C ALA A 534 4.59 -19.06 -1.12
N TYR A 535 4.12 -18.36 -0.10
CA TYR A 535 3.74 -19.00 1.15
C TYR A 535 2.45 -19.80 1.04
N PHE A 536 1.44 -19.27 0.33
CA PHE A 536 0.24 -20.05 0.03
C PHE A 536 0.51 -21.25 -0.87
N GLU A 537 1.49 -21.15 -1.76
CA GLU A 537 1.97 -22.31 -2.52
C GLU A 537 2.57 -23.38 -1.60
N MET A 538 3.43 -23.00 -0.65
CA MET A 538 3.96 -23.92 0.38
C MET A 538 2.81 -24.53 1.20
N MET A 539 1.81 -23.76 1.54
CA MET A 539 0.61 -24.22 2.25
C MET A 539 -0.15 -25.26 1.41
N TYR A 540 -0.37 -24.98 0.14
CA TYR A 540 -1.02 -25.90 -0.81
C TYR A 540 -0.23 -27.21 -0.98
N GLN A 541 1.12 -27.16 -0.89
CA GLN A 541 1.99 -28.34 -0.88
C GLN A 541 2.02 -29.07 0.45
N GLY A 542 1.29 -28.62 1.48
CA GLY A 542 1.29 -29.24 2.83
C GLY A 542 2.57 -29.02 3.64
N LYS A 543 3.33 -27.98 3.32
CA LYS A 543 4.59 -27.63 4.02
C LYS A 543 4.38 -26.63 5.16
N VAL A 544 3.15 -26.20 5.41
CA VAL A 544 2.77 -25.23 6.43
C VAL A 544 1.78 -25.87 7.39
N ASN A 545 2.03 -25.74 8.68
CA ASN A 545 1.20 -26.29 9.75
C ASN A 545 0.22 -25.24 10.28
N GLY A 546 0.67 -23.99 10.48
CA GLY A 546 -0.10 -22.96 11.13
C GLY A 546 -0.17 -21.66 10.33
N TYR A 547 -1.29 -20.95 10.47
CA TYR A 547 -1.43 -19.63 9.87
C TYR A 547 -2.24 -18.70 10.77
N ILE A 548 -1.75 -17.46 10.89
CA ILE A 548 -2.41 -16.38 11.63
C ILE A 548 -2.92 -15.37 10.61
N ALA A 549 -4.22 -15.15 10.56
CA ALA A 549 -4.86 -14.15 9.70
C ALA A 549 -5.54 -13.10 10.57
N GLN A 550 -4.95 -11.92 10.65
CA GLN A 550 -5.44 -10.80 11.45
C GLN A 550 -6.09 -9.76 10.54
N GLY A 551 -7.38 -9.46 10.77
CA GLY A 551 -8.13 -8.44 10.03
C GLY A 551 -7.99 -8.53 8.51
N PHE A 552 -7.85 -9.75 8.01
CA PHE A 552 -7.63 -10.03 6.60
C PHE A 552 -8.39 -11.29 6.16
N ASN A 553 -9.00 -11.24 5.00
CA ASN A 553 -9.81 -12.31 4.44
C ASN A 553 -9.13 -12.93 3.20
N PRO A 554 -8.05 -13.73 3.36
CA PRO A 554 -7.30 -14.29 2.25
C PRO A 554 -8.13 -15.13 1.30
N LEU A 555 -9.13 -15.88 1.75
CA LEU A 555 -9.99 -16.66 0.86
C LEU A 555 -10.72 -15.78 -0.17
N ALA A 556 -11.10 -14.57 0.22
CA ALA A 556 -11.75 -13.61 -0.67
C ALA A 556 -10.76 -12.72 -1.44
N ALA A 557 -9.59 -12.45 -0.87
CA ALA A 557 -8.64 -11.46 -1.40
C ALA A 557 -7.54 -12.06 -2.29
N MET A 558 -7.13 -13.32 -2.05
CA MET A 558 -6.09 -13.98 -2.81
C MET A 558 -6.61 -14.53 -4.16
N PRO A 559 -5.74 -14.66 -5.18
CA PRO A 559 -6.12 -15.23 -6.46
C PRO A 559 -6.42 -16.74 -6.34
N ASP A 560 -7.12 -17.30 -7.35
CA ASP A 560 -7.52 -18.71 -7.40
C ASP A 560 -8.13 -19.21 -6.08
N LYS A 561 -9.33 -18.71 -5.80
CA LYS A 561 -10.06 -19.00 -4.55
C LYS A 561 -10.13 -20.50 -4.21
N ASN A 562 -10.29 -21.36 -5.21
CA ASN A 562 -10.41 -22.81 -4.97
C ASN A 562 -9.07 -23.40 -4.48
N ARG A 563 -7.95 -23.01 -5.11
CA ARG A 563 -6.61 -23.39 -4.65
C ARG A 563 -6.31 -22.84 -3.25
N MET A 564 -6.77 -21.62 -2.95
CA MET A 564 -6.64 -21.01 -1.64
C MET A 564 -7.39 -21.77 -0.56
N ARG A 565 -8.66 -22.16 -0.82
CA ARG A 565 -9.45 -23.01 0.08
C ARG A 565 -8.75 -24.35 0.33
N ASP A 566 -8.23 -24.97 -0.73
CA ASP A 566 -7.53 -26.26 -0.61
C ASP A 566 -6.23 -26.12 0.18
N ALA A 567 -5.52 -24.98 0.05
CA ALA A 567 -4.35 -24.67 0.86
C ALA A 567 -4.72 -24.56 2.35
N LEU A 568 -5.74 -23.80 2.70
CA LEU A 568 -6.22 -23.66 4.08
C LEU A 568 -6.65 -25.01 4.67
N SER A 569 -7.19 -25.90 3.84
CA SER A 569 -7.64 -27.25 4.26
C SER A 569 -6.49 -28.20 4.61
N LYS A 570 -5.25 -27.84 4.26
CA LYS A 570 -4.05 -28.63 4.58
C LYS A 570 -3.33 -28.18 5.85
N LEU A 571 -3.76 -27.06 6.44
CA LEU A 571 -3.23 -26.59 7.71
C LEU A 571 -3.62 -27.53 8.85
N ARG A 572 -2.75 -27.60 9.86
CA ARG A 572 -3.10 -28.18 11.15
C ARG A 572 -3.96 -27.23 11.95
N PHE A 573 -3.60 -25.93 11.98
CA PHE A 573 -4.37 -24.90 12.67
C PHE A 573 -4.42 -23.57 11.92
N LEU A 574 -5.55 -22.87 12.05
CA LEU A 574 -5.77 -21.52 11.56
C LEU A 574 -6.25 -20.64 12.72
N ILE A 575 -5.62 -19.51 12.91
CA ILE A 575 -6.01 -18.49 13.90
C ILE A 575 -6.48 -17.27 13.12
N THR A 576 -7.74 -16.87 13.30
CA THR A 576 -8.29 -15.63 12.73
C THR A 576 -8.61 -14.65 13.83
N MET A 577 -8.21 -13.39 13.63
CA MET A 577 -8.51 -12.25 14.50
C MET A 577 -9.25 -11.22 13.66
N ASP A 578 -10.54 -11.09 13.82
CA ASP A 578 -11.38 -10.23 12.98
C ASP A 578 -12.50 -9.57 13.80
N PRO A 579 -12.93 -8.35 13.45
CA PRO A 579 -14.15 -7.76 13.99
C PRO A 579 -15.41 -8.39 13.39
N LEU A 580 -15.32 -9.04 12.23
CA LEU A 580 -16.43 -9.55 11.43
C LEU A 580 -16.28 -11.04 11.12
N ASP A 581 -17.41 -11.70 10.90
CA ASP A 581 -17.45 -13.08 10.39
C ASP A 581 -17.08 -13.11 8.90
N THR A 582 -15.98 -13.77 8.55
CA THR A 582 -15.37 -13.74 7.21
C THR A 582 -15.40 -15.11 6.51
N GLU A 583 -15.21 -15.09 5.18
CA GLU A 583 -15.08 -16.34 4.40
C GLU A 583 -13.88 -17.16 4.84
N THR A 584 -12.78 -16.50 5.27
CA THR A 584 -11.58 -17.21 5.71
C THR A 584 -11.80 -18.00 6.99
N SER A 585 -12.45 -17.46 8.00
CA SER A 585 -12.77 -18.23 9.21
C SER A 585 -13.75 -19.36 8.93
N ASN A 586 -14.55 -19.25 7.87
CA ASN A 586 -15.59 -20.21 7.49
C ASN A 586 -15.26 -21.01 6.21
N PHE A 587 -13.99 -21.10 5.79
CA PHE A 587 -13.58 -21.79 4.56
C PHE A 587 -14.00 -23.27 4.51
N TRP A 588 -14.20 -23.86 5.66
CA TRP A 588 -14.61 -25.26 5.87
C TRP A 588 -16.11 -25.51 5.81
N GLN A 589 -16.95 -24.45 5.81
CA GLN A 589 -18.40 -24.57 5.73
C GLN A 589 -18.85 -24.84 4.29
N ASN A 590 -19.77 -25.78 4.12
CA ASN A 590 -20.42 -25.98 2.84
C ASN A 590 -21.43 -24.86 2.57
N GLU A 591 -21.21 -24.12 1.52
CA GLU A 591 -22.08 -23.01 1.06
C GLU A 591 -22.61 -23.26 -0.36
N GLY A 592 -22.74 -24.53 -0.73
CA GLY A 592 -23.15 -24.93 -2.08
C GLY A 592 -22.14 -24.51 -3.13
N THR A 593 -22.59 -24.00 -4.25
CA THR A 593 -21.74 -23.59 -5.40
C THR A 593 -20.78 -22.46 -5.04
N TYR A 594 -21.04 -21.70 -3.97
CA TYR A 594 -20.14 -20.63 -3.52
C TYR A 594 -18.90 -21.19 -2.82
N ASN A 595 -19.05 -22.30 -2.08
CA ASN A 595 -17.95 -23.00 -1.41
C ASN A 595 -18.34 -24.46 -1.18
N ASP A 596 -18.15 -25.27 -2.19
CA ASP A 596 -18.46 -26.71 -2.15
C ASP A 596 -17.32 -27.49 -1.47
N VAL A 597 -17.54 -27.84 -0.22
CA VAL A 597 -16.59 -28.60 0.63
C VAL A 597 -17.37 -29.60 1.49
N LYS A 598 -16.65 -30.61 1.98
CA LYS A 598 -17.16 -31.51 3.02
C LYS A 598 -16.47 -31.18 4.32
N PRO A 599 -17.16 -30.55 5.29
CA PRO A 599 -16.54 -30.13 6.54
C PRO A 599 -15.83 -31.26 7.29
N GLU A 600 -16.39 -32.48 7.23
CA GLU A 600 -15.84 -33.69 7.89
C GLU A 600 -14.46 -34.11 7.33
N ASP A 601 -14.13 -33.75 6.08
CA ASP A 601 -12.86 -34.08 5.44
C ASP A 601 -11.75 -33.08 5.83
N ILE A 602 -12.13 -31.89 6.32
CA ILE A 602 -11.19 -30.80 6.66
C ILE A 602 -10.72 -30.94 8.11
N GLN A 603 -9.46 -31.28 8.31
CA GLN A 603 -8.86 -31.54 9.62
C GLN A 603 -8.18 -30.30 10.24
N THR A 604 -8.24 -29.15 9.64
CA THR A 604 -7.72 -27.87 10.18
C THR A 604 -8.54 -27.47 11.40
N GLU A 605 -7.94 -27.34 12.57
CA GLU A 605 -8.60 -26.69 13.71
C GLU A 605 -8.57 -25.16 13.51
N VAL A 606 -9.67 -24.48 13.86
CA VAL A 606 -9.78 -23.04 13.63
C VAL A 606 -10.14 -22.32 14.92
N PHE A 607 -9.32 -21.32 15.27
CA PHE A 607 -9.60 -20.35 16.33
C PHE A 607 -10.12 -19.07 15.68
N ARG A 608 -11.31 -18.62 16.08
CA ARG A 608 -11.90 -17.36 15.63
C ARG A 608 -12.00 -16.41 16.82
N LEU A 609 -11.12 -15.42 16.84
CA LEU A 609 -10.96 -14.47 17.93
C LEU A 609 -11.64 -13.15 17.55
N PRO A 610 -12.58 -12.65 18.41
CA PRO A 610 -13.28 -11.42 18.15
C PRO A 610 -12.37 -10.22 18.42
N ALA A 611 -12.11 -9.41 17.39
CA ALA A 611 -11.31 -8.19 17.47
C ALA A 611 -12.17 -6.93 17.56
N SER A 612 -11.60 -5.85 18.11
CA SER A 612 -12.17 -4.51 18.05
C SER A 612 -12.18 -3.96 16.61
N CYS A 613 -12.83 -2.84 16.41
CA CYS A 613 -12.74 -2.08 15.16
C CYS A 613 -12.21 -0.66 15.44
N PHE A 614 -11.91 0.08 14.37
CA PHE A 614 -11.34 1.44 14.40
C PHE A 614 -11.99 2.41 15.41
N ALA A 615 -13.26 2.22 15.71
CA ALA A 615 -14.03 3.08 16.61
C ALA A 615 -13.90 2.72 18.10
N GLU A 616 -13.29 1.58 18.38
CA GLU A 616 -13.23 0.91 19.69
C GLU A 616 -11.80 0.85 20.24
N GLU A 617 -10.88 1.62 19.66
CA GLU A 617 -9.46 1.70 20.05
C GLU A 617 -8.86 3.08 19.79
N ASN A 618 -7.81 3.42 20.56
CA ASN A 618 -6.89 4.51 20.23
C ASN A 618 -5.83 4.00 19.25
N GLY A 619 -5.19 4.90 18.53
CA GLY A 619 -4.05 4.55 17.68
C GLY A 619 -3.82 5.52 16.55
N SER A 620 -2.91 5.18 15.67
CA SER A 620 -2.57 5.98 14.49
C SER A 620 -2.67 5.20 13.19
N ILE A 621 -2.97 5.92 12.12
CA ILE A 621 -2.92 5.39 10.74
C ILE A 621 -2.07 6.31 9.86
N VAL A 622 -1.49 5.76 8.79
CA VAL A 622 -0.78 6.54 7.76
C VAL A 622 -1.56 6.49 6.45
N ASN A 623 -2.10 7.63 6.02
CA ASN A 623 -2.80 7.72 4.75
C ASN A 623 -1.84 7.69 3.54
N SER A 624 -2.36 7.67 2.31
CA SER A 624 -1.52 7.66 1.10
C SER A 624 -0.51 8.80 1.04
N ALA A 625 -0.85 9.95 1.57
CA ALA A 625 0.00 11.14 1.59
C ALA A 625 1.08 11.12 2.69
N ARG A 626 1.30 9.97 3.34
CA ARG A 626 2.29 9.79 4.42
C ARG A 626 1.95 10.54 5.71
N TRP A 627 0.68 10.94 5.89
CA TRP A 627 0.24 11.62 7.10
C TRP A 627 -0.13 10.59 8.15
N LEU A 628 0.58 10.61 9.29
CA LEU A 628 0.26 9.90 10.51
C LEU A 628 -0.83 10.69 11.23
N GLN A 629 -1.98 10.04 11.43
CA GLN A 629 -3.16 10.64 12.03
C GLN A 629 -3.60 9.81 13.22
N TRP A 630 -3.67 10.44 14.39
CA TRP A 630 -4.15 9.80 15.60
C TRP A 630 -5.66 9.78 15.67
N HIS A 631 -6.24 8.66 16.09
CA HIS A 631 -7.66 8.50 16.35
C HIS A 631 -7.92 8.05 17.79
N PHE A 632 -9.13 8.34 18.28
CA PHE A 632 -9.53 8.08 19.65
C PHE A 632 -10.69 7.09 19.72
N GLU A 633 -10.70 6.26 20.76
CA GLU A 633 -11.78 5.36 21.11
C GLU A 633 -13.08 6.13 21.38
N GLY A 634 -14.15 5.76 20.69
CA GLY A 634 -15.49 6.36 20.88
C GLY A 634 -16.50 5.43 21.54
N ALA A 635 -16.21 4.12 21.59
CA ALA A 635 -17.05 3.10 22.22
C ALA A 635 -16.22 1.89 22.61
N SER A 636 -16.69 1.13 23.59
CA SER A 636 -16.06 -0.15 23.94
C SER A 636 -16.42 -1.25 22.94
N PRO A 637 -15.55 -2.25 22.72
CA PRO A 637 -15.83 -3.40 21.88
C PRO A 637 -17.09 -4.18 22.31
N PRO A 638 -17.80 -4.82 21.36
CA PRO A 638 -18.99 -5.59 21.69
C PRO A 638 -18.63 -6.93 22.36
N GLY A 639 -19.52 -7.38 23.26
CA GLY A 639 -19.38 -8.69 23.91
C GLY A 639 -18.08 -8.83 24.70
N GLU A 640 -17.28 -9.81 24.34
CA GLU A 640 -15.96 -10.13 24.90
C GLU A 640 -14.84 -9.80 23.92
N ALA A 641 -15.07 -9.01 22.87
CA ALA A 641 -14.04 -8.67 21.89
C ALA A 641 -12.92 -7.81 22.53
N TRP A 642 -11.69 -8.09 22.15
CA TRP A 642 -10.48 -7.37 22.57
C TRP A 642 -9.88 -6.59 21.40
N ASN A 643 -9.04 -5.59 21.67
CA ASN A 643 -8.25 -5.00 20.62
C ASN A 643 -7.15 -5.98 20.16
N ASP A 644 -6.68 -5.82 18.93
CA ASP A 644 -5.68 -6.73 18.34
C ASP A 644 -4.37 -6.73 19.14
N GLY A 645 -3.95 -5.58 19.68
CA GLY A 645 -2.77 -5.45 20.54
C GLY A 645 -2.88 -6.28 21.81
N HIS A 646 -4.06 -6.29 22.44
CA HIS A 646 -4.35 -7.12 23.62
C HIS A 646 -4.29 -8.63 23.28
N ILE A 647 -4.86 -9.02 22.14
CA ILE A 647 -4.83 -10.42 21.69
C ILE A 647 -3.37 -10.88 21.50
N ILE A 648 -2.58 -10.12 20.75
CA ILE A 648 -1.16 -10.44 20.49
C ILE A 648 -0.34 -10.38 21.77
N GLY A 649 -0.55 -9.35 22.62
CA GLY A 649 0.13 -9.19 23.91
C GLY A 649 -0.08 -10.38 24.83
N THR A 650 -1.33 -10.83 24.95
CA THR A 650 -1.68 -11.99 25.79
C THR A 650 -1.03 -13.27 25.25
N ILE A 651 -1.14 -13.54 23.93
CA ILE A 651 -0.51 -14.74 23.31
C ILE A 651 1.00 -14.70 23.51
N PHE A 652 1.63 -13.55 23.28
CA PHE A 652 3.09 -13.41 23.42
C PHE A 652 3.56 -13.57 24.88
N THR A 653 2.85 -13.00 25.84
CA THR A 653 3.17 -13.15 27.27
C THR A 653 3.09 -14.60 27.71
N LYS A 654 2.05 -15.33 27.30
CA LYS A 654 1.92 -16.76 27.55
C LYS A 654 3.01 -17.58 26.89
N LEU A 655 3.39 -17.27 25.64
CA LEU A 655 4.53 -17.89 24.96
C LEU A 655 5.85 -17.70 25.72
N ARG A 656 6.14 -16.47 26.15
CA ARG A 656 7.32 -16.16 26.98
C ARG A 656 7.33 -16.97 28.27
N ALA A 657 6.21 -17.07 28.93
CA ALA A 657 6.07 -17.86 30.16
C ALA A 657 6.36 -19.35 29.90
N LEU A 658 5.89 -19.91 28.77
CA LEU A 658 6.18 -21.29 28.38
C LEU A 658 7.69 -21.47 28.08
N TYR A 659 8.33 -20.56 27.34
CA TYR A 659 9.77 -20.61 27.10
C TYR A 659 10.59 -20.44 28.37
N ALA A 660 10.22 -19.54 29.26
CA ALA A 660 10.89 -19.35 30.54
C ALA A 660 10.81 -20.59 31.44
N LYS A 661 9.68 -21.30 31.42
CA LYS A 661 9.45 -22.48 32.25
C LYS A 661 10.06 -23.75 31.66
N GLU A 662 9.93 -23.96 30.37
CA GLU A 662 10.20 -25.25 29.71
C GLU A 662 11.47 -25.20 28.82
N GLY A 663 11.99 -24.00 28.55
CA GLY A 663 13.00 -23.84 27.50
C GLY A 663 12.43 -24.10 26.12
N GLY A 664 13.27 -24.51 25.19
CA GLY A 664 12.91 -24.81 23.79
C GLY A 664 14.04 -24.45 22.84
N VAL A 665 13.78 -24.51 21.54
CA VAL A 665 14.76 -24.20 20.49
C VAL A 665 14.90 -22.68 20.34
N CYS A 666 16.13 -22.16 20.36
CA CYS A 666 16.45 -20.73 20.17
C CYS A 666 15.51 -19.81 20.99
N PRO A 667 15.50 -19.90 22.34
CA PRO A 667 14.54 -19.18 23.17
C PRO A 667 14.89 -17.68 23.35
N ASP A 668 16.16 -17.31 23.19
CA ASP A 668 16.68 -15.97 23.52
C ASP A 668 15.97 -14.83 22.80
N PRO A 669 15.67 -14.89 21.47
CA PRO A 669 14.94 -13.81 20.82
C PRO A 669 13.56 -13.55 21.42
N VAL A 670 12.90 -14.60 21.94
CA VAL A 670 11.58 -14.53 22.58
C VAL A 670 11.68 -14.00 23.99
N LEU A 671 12.59 -14.55 24.78
CA LEU A 671 12.78 -14.21 26.20
C LEU A 671 13.31 -12.77 26.36
N ASN A 672 14.24 -12.37 25.50
CA ASN A 672 14.90 -11.07 25.56
C ASN A 672 14.17 -9.97 24.78
N MET A 673 13.08 -10.28 24.05
CA MET A 673 12.30 -9.26 23.34
C MET A 673 11.81 -8.21 24.33
N GLN A 674 12.11 -6.95 24.07
CA GLN A 674 11.67 -5.82 24.89
C GLN A 674 10.14 -5.72 24.88
N TRP A 675 9.51 -5.95 26.02
CA TRP A 675 8.05 -5.97 26.19
C TRP A 675 7.67 -5.36 27.55
N ASN A 676 8.33 -4.24 27.88
CA ASN A 676 8.24 -3.60 29.18
C ASN A 676 7.10 -2.56 29.19
N TYR A 677 5.92 -3.00 28.85
CA TYR A 677 4.71 -2.19 28.95
C TYR A 677 4.15 -2.28 30.35
N LYS A 678 3.39 -1.25 30.77
CA LYS A 678 2.77 -1.20 32.09
C LYS A 678 1.84 -2.40 32.32
N GLU A 679 1.06 -2.73 31.29
CA GLU A 679 0.24 -3.93 31.20
C GLU A 679 0.76 -4.77 30.02
N PRO A 680 1.60 -5.79 30.28
CA PRO A 680 2.24 -6.55 29.18
C PRO A 680 1.26 -7.32 28.28
N GLU A 681 0.09 -7.70 28.77
CA GLU A 681 -0.94 -8.37 27.99
C GLU A 681 -1.76 -7.38 27.16
N ASP A 682 -1.88 -6.12 27.60
CA ASP A 682 -2.65 -5.06 26.96
C ASP A 682 -1.84 -3.75 26.86
N PRO A 683 -0.78 -3.71 26.04
CA PRO A 683 0.03 -2.50 25.85
C PRO A 683 -0.81 -1.33 25.35
N THR A 684 -0.70 -0.17 25.99
CA THR A 684 -1.43 1.01 25.53
C THR A 684 -0.87 1.53 24.20
N PRO A 685 -1.71 1.99 23.26
CA PRO A 685 -1.25 2.58 22.00
C PRO A 685 -0.29 3.76 22.20
N GLU A 686 -0.44 4.54 23.28
CA GLU A 686 0.44 5.64 23.61
C GLU A 686 1.87 5.19 23.98
N GLU A 687 2.01 4.10 24.74
CA GLU A 687 3.33 3.52 25.06
C GLU A 687 4.00 3.01 23.78
N VAL A 688 3.26 2.30 22.94
CA VAL A 688 3.77 1.72 21.69
C VAL A 688 4.13 2.82 20.68
N ALA A 689 3.33 3.90 20.58
CA ALA A 689 3.63 5.02 19.69
C ALA A 689 4.91 5.77 20.09
N LYS A 690 5.16 5.92 21.42
CA LYS A 690 6.42 6.50 21.92
C LYS A 690 7.62 5.60 21.61
N GLU A 691 7.45 4.28 21.70
CA GLU A 691 8.46 3.31 21.29
C GLU A 691 8.74 3.39 19.79
N ALA A 692 7.69 3.57 18.97
CA ALA A 692 7.82 3.76 17.51
C ALA A 692 8.65 5.00 17.17
N ASN A 693 8.40 6.12 17.84
CA ASN A 693 9.19 7.34 17.75
C ASN A 693 10.64 7.12 18.21
N GLY A 694 10.79 6.58 19.40
CA GLY A 694 12.06 6.33 20.04
C GLY A 694 12.46 7.36 21.11
N TYR A 695 13.49 7.01 21.86
CA TYR A 695 14.00 7.79 23.00
C TYR A 695 15.51 7.59 23.16
N ALA A 696 16.15 8.54 23.87
CA ALA A 696 17.56 8.50 24.20
C ALA A 696 17.81 7.57 25.39
N LEU A 697 18.77 6.64 25.25
CA LEU A 697 19.25 5.74 26.32
C LEU A 697 20.42 6.33 27.12
N ALA A 698 21.08 7.36 26.55
CA ALA A 698 22.11 8.17 27.17
C ALA A 698 21.94 9.63 26.71
N ASP A 699 22.62 10.57 27.33
CA ASP A 699 22.63 11.96 26.86
C ASP A 699 23.24 12.03 25.44
N ILE A 700 22.54 12.65 24.50
CA ILE A 700 23.00 12.85 23.13
C ILE A 700 23.58 14.25 23.01
N THR A 701 24.80 14.36 22.49
CA THR A 701 25.48 15.63 22.29
C THR A 701 25.62 15.99 20.81
N ASP A 702 25.64 17.32 20.53
CA ASP A 702 26.06 17.86 19.23
C ASP A 702 27.61 17.82 19.08
N ASP A 703 28.09 18.24 17.91
CA ASP A 703 29.53 18.25 17.59
C ASP A 703 30.32 19.22 18.47
N LYS A 704 29.64 20.11 19.20
CA LYS A 704 30.25 21.07 20.16
C LYS A 704 30.23 20.55 21.58
N GLY A 705 29.64 19.35 21.82
CA GLY A 705 29.53 18.75 23.15
C GLY A 705 28.34 19.24 23.98
N ASN A 706 27.39 20.01 23.39
CA ASN A 706 26.17 20.41 24.08
C ASN A 706 25.17 19.25 24.06
N ILE A 707 24.51 19.02 25.22
CA ILE A 707 23.44 18.04 25.29
C ILE A 707 22.24 18.56 24.48
N VAL A 708 21.83 17.82 23.43
CA VAL A 708 20.67 18.12 22.58
C VAL A 708 19.45 17.25 22.91
N VAL A 709 19.65 16.05 23.46
CA VAL A 709 18.59 15.18 23.99
C VAL A 709 19.12 14.52 25.27
N ARG A 710 18.37 14.58 26.35
CA ARG A 710 18.76 13.96 27.62
C ARG A 710 18.35 12.48 27.64
N ARG A 711 19.04 11.69 28.42
CA ARG A 711 18.66 10.30 28.70
C ARG A 711 17.20 10.22 29.14
N GLY A 712 16.42 9.37 28.51
CA GLY A 712 14.99 9.13 28.77
C GLY A 712 14.05 10.06 28.00
N GLU A 713 14.53 11.13 27.38
CA GLU A 713 13.71 12.00 26.52
C GLU A 713 13.41 11.35 25.16
N LEU A 714 12.25 11.68 24.61
CA LEU A 714 11.82 11.24 23.28
C LEU A 714 12.66 11.92 22.20
N LEU A 715 12.95 11.19 21.11
CA LEU A 715 13.71 11.73 19.98
C LEU A 715 12.90 12.81 19.25
N PRO A 716 13.47 13.99 18.99
CA PRO A 716 12.81 15.06 18.26
C PRO A 716 12.67 14.75 16.75
N ASP A 717 13.63 14.00 16.20
CA ASP A 717 13.64 13.47 14.83
C ASP A 717 14.75 12.40 14.68
N PHE A 718 14.87 11.83 13.49
CA PHE A 718 15.84 10.78 13.19
C PHE A 718 17.30 11.25 13.08
N SER A 719 17.57 12.55 12.99
CA SER A 719 18.93 13.08 12.81
C SER A 719 19.81 12.87 14.06
N VAL A 720 19.18 12.78 15.24
CA VAL A 720 19.88 12.59 16.51
C VAL A 720 20.20 11.13 16.84
N MET A 721 19.74 10.17 16.01
CA MET A 721 20.02 8.74 16.19
C MET A 721 21.50 8.43 16.11
N LYS A 722 21.96 7.44 16.88
CA LYS A 722 23.36 6.98 16.99
C LYS A 722 23.44 5.47 16.70
N ASP A 723 24.65 5.03 16.33
CA ASP A 723 25.02 3.62 16.09
C ASP A 723 25.82 3.00 17.25
N ASP A 724 25.96 3.73 18.34
CA ASP A 724 26.67 3.32 19.55
C ASP A 724 25.76 2.71 20.65
N GLY A 725 24.47 2.58 20.35
CA GLY A 725 23.47 2.05 21.28
C GLY A 725 22.91 3.08 22.27
N SER A 726 23.21 4.37 22.11
CA SER A 726 22.69 5.45 22.94
C SER A 726 21.28 5.89 22.57
N THR A 727 20.70 5.37 21.47
CA THR A 727 19.33 5.62 21.04
C THR A 727 18.56 4.32 20.77
N ALA A 728 17.25 4.36 21.01
CA ALA A 728 16.30 3.34 20.60
C ALA A 728 15.18 3.98 19.80
N SER A 729 14.82 3.40 18.65
CA SER A 729 13.69 3.82 17.82
C SER A 729 13.28 2.67 16.94
N TYR A 730 12.00 2.31 16.95
CA TYR A 730 11.51 1.21 16.11
C TYR A 730 11.51 1.58 14.64
N CYS A 731 11.09 2.79 14.29
CA CYS A 731 10.94 3.18 12.88
C CYS A 731 11.49 4.61 12.67
N TRP A 732 12.71 4.72 12.10
CA TRP A 732 13.39 5.99 11.92
C TRP A 732 12.58 7.06 11.19
N ILE A 733 11.71 6.67 10.22
CA ILE A 733 10.85 7.63 9.53
C ILE A 733 9.69 8.13 10.41
N PHE A 734 9.40 7.50 11.54
CA PHE A 734 8.40 7.94 12.52
C PHE A 734 9.00 8.79 13.65
N ALA A 735 10.33 8.88 13.74
CA ALA A 735 10.96 9.75 14.74
C ALA A 735 10.58 11.22 14.52
N GLY A 736 10.05 11.85 15.55
CA GLY A 736 9.40 13.16 15.54
C GLY A 736 7.88 13.12 15.58
N SER A 737 7.26 11.93 15.46
CA SER A 737 5.79 11.78 15.51
C SER A 737 5.23 11.90 16.94
N TRP A 738 6.05 11.64 17.95
CA TRP A 738 5.75 11.87 19.35
C TRP A 738 7.00 12.43 20.05
N THR A 739 6.92 13.65 20.54
CA THR A 739 8.07 14.35 21.15
C THR A 739 7.73 14.79 22.57
N GLU A 740 8.67 15.45 23.28
CA GLU A 740 8.40 16.07 24.56
C GLU A 740 7.28 17.13 24.48
N ALA A 741 7.01 17.69 23.32
CA ALA A 741 5.87 18.58 23.08
C ALA A 741 4.52 17.83 22.93
N GLY A 742 4.53 16.49 23.05
CA GLY A 742 3.34 15.64 22.98
C GLY A 742 3.15 14.93 21.63
N ASN A 743 1.95 14.37 21.44
CA ASN A 743 1.57 13.61 20.25
C ASN A 743 1.40 14.51 19.02
N GLN A 744 2.38 14.49 18.12
CA GLN A 744 2.36 15.29 16.90
C GLN A 744 1.35 14.79 15.85
N MET A 745 0.94 13.52 15.94
CA MET A 745 -0.06 12.91 15.06
C MET A 745 -1.48 13.39 15.37
N ALA A 746 -1.71 13.91 16.59
CA ALA A 746 -3.00 14.45 17.04
C ALA A 746 -3.16 15.97 16.83
N ARG A 747 -2.17 16.65 16.23
CA ARG A 747 -2.22 18.10 15.96
C ARG A 747 -3.37 18.45 15.03
N ARG A 748 -3.96 19.63 15.22
CA ARG A 748 -5.18 20.05 14.52
C ARG A 748 -5.13 21.45 13.93
N ASP A 749 -3.97 22.06 13.82
CA ASP A 749 -3.83 23.33 13.12
C ASP A 749 -3.91 23.08 11.59
N ASN A 750 -5.03 23.44 10.99
CA ASN A 750 -5.31 23.28 9.57
C ASN A 750 -4.91 24.50 8.73
N THR A 751 -4.12 25.41 9.26
CA THR A 751 -3.59 26.57 8.55
C THR A 751 -2.84 26.12 7.30
N ASP A 752 -3.31 26.56 6.13
CA ASP A 752 -2.68 26.31 4.82
C ASP A 752 -1.57 27.35 4.60
N THR A 753 -0.37 26.89 4.36
CA THR A 753 0.80 27.75 4.02
C THR A 753 0.78 28.27 2.58
N GLY A 754 -0.36 28.06 1.86
CA GLY A 754 -0.60 28.56 0.50
C GLY A 754 -0.64 27.45 -0.56
N LEU A 755 0.05 26.33 -0.35
CA LEU A 755 0.14 25.23 -1.31
C LEU A 755 -0.61 23.95 -0.86
N GLY A 756 -1.42 24.03 0.21
CA GLY A 756 -2.11 22.87 0.78
C GLY A 756 -1.22 22.00 1.67
N ALA A 757 -0.10 22.51 2.12
CA ALA A 757 0.84 21.73 2.93
C ALA A 757 0.36 21.49 4.36
N THR A 758 -0.35 22.41 4.98
CA THR A 758 -0.92 22.33 6.35
C THR A 758 0.03 21.64 7.37
N PRO A 759 1.24 22.16 7.62
CA PRO A 759 2.25 21.48 8.42
C PRO A 759 1.87 21.33 9.90
N GLY A 760 0.92 22.10 10.40
CA GLY A 760 0.35 22.02 11.74
C GLY A 760 -0.69 20.93 11.96
N TRP A 761 -1.14 20.24 10.90
CA TRP A 761 -2.12 19.16 10.97
C TRP A 761 -1.44 17.80 11.01
N ALA A 762 -1.77 16.95 11.99
CA ALA A 762 -1.19 15.62 12.11
C ALA A 762 0.35 15.65 11.93
N TRP A 763 0.97 14.58 11.51
CA TRP A 763 2.41 14.55 11.21
C TRP A 763 2.66 13.76 9.92
N ALA A 764 3.64 14.14 9.13
CA ALA A 764 3.95 13.43 7.88
C ALA A 764 5.40 12.99 7.84
N TRP A 765 5.66 11.72 7.53
CA TRP A 765 7.03 11.27 7.35
C TRP A 765 7.60 11.64 5.96
N PRO A 766 8.95 11.79 5.84
CA PRO A 766 9.91 11.98 6.91
C PRO A 766 9.90 13.43 7.41
N ALA A 767 10.08 13.59 8.72
CA ALA A 767 10.27 14.90 9.37
C ALA A 767 9.20 15.95 9.01
N ASN A 768 7.94 15.54 8.97
CA ASN A 768 6.75 16.36 8.70
C ASN A 768 6.68 16.99 7.30
N ARG A 769 7.32 16.41 6.27
CA ARG A 769 7.26 16.87 4.87
C ARG A 769 5.99 16.45 4.15
N ARG A 770 5.41 17.35 3.39
CA ARG A 770 4.20 17.12 2.59
C ARG A 770 4.51 16.81 1.13
N ILE A 771 5.55 17.43 0.56
CA ILE A 771 6.03 17.21 -0.81
C ILE A 771 7.47 16.70 -0.75
N LEU A 772 7.70 15.49 -1.24
CA LEU A 772 9.03 14.89 -1.31
C LEU A 772 9.83 15.49 -2.46
N TYR A 773 11.15 15.50 -2.32
CA TYR A 773 12.09 16.02 -3.33
C TYR A 773 11.89 17.49 -3.64
N ASN A 774 11.38 18.28 -2.68
CA ASN A 774 11.03 19.67 -2.92
C ASN A 774 12.23 20.59 -3.21
N ARG A 775 13.47 20.13 -2.97
CA ARG A 775 14.68 20.79 -3.49
C ARG A 775 14.69 20.79 -5.03
N ALA A 776 14.12 19.79 -5.70
CA ALA A 776 14.02 19.73 -7.16
C ALA A 776 13.01 20.75 -7.74
N SER A 777 12.25 21.47 -6.91
CA SER A 777 11.42 22.61 -7.34
C SER A 777 12.25 23.86 -7.69
N LEU A 778 13.55 23.80 -7.48
CA LEU A 778 14.50 24.89 -7.71
C LEU A 778 15.59 24.41 -8.68
N ASP A 779 16.22 25.35 -9.39
CA ASP A 779 17.41 25.06 -10.17
C ASP A 779 18.66 24.82 -9.27
N VAL A 780 19.79 24.54 -9.88
CA VAL A 780 21.05 24.30 -9.17
C VAL A 780 21.58 25.53 -8.42
N GLN A 781 21.10 26.74 -8.75
CA GLN A 781 21.42 27.99 -8.07
C GLN A 781 20.40 28.33 -6.97
N GLY A 782 19.35 27.51 -6.77
CA GLY A 782 18.33 27.75 -5.76
C GLY A 782 17.21 28.70 -6.20
N ARG A 783 17.06 28.96 -7.51
CA ARG A 783 15.98 29.77 -8.06
C ARG A 783 14.78 28.86 -8.35
N PRO A 784 13.55 29.25 -7.96
CA PRO A 784 12.38 28.42 -8.20
C PRO A 784 12.06 28.33 -9.70
N TRP A 785 11.72 27.13 -10.17
CA TRP A 785 11.20 26.92 -11.52
C TRP A 785 9.90 27.71 -11.74
N ASP A 786 9.05 27.73 -10.71
CA ASP A 786 7.82 28.54 -10.69
C ASP A 786 7.79 29.44 -9.44
N PRO A 787 8.12 30.73 -9.58
CA PRO A 787 8.09 31.69 -8.46
C PRO A 787 6.71 31.86 -7.82
N LYS A 788 5.61 31.51 -8.52
CA LYS A 788 4.25 31.63 -7.98
C LYS A 788 3.88 30.47 -7.06
N ARG A 789 4.58 29.33 -7.21
CA ARG A 789 4.36 28.11 -6.41
C ARG A 789 5.65 27.67 -5.72
N GLN A 790 6.35 28.62 -5.13
CA GLN A 790 7.59 28.37 -4.42
C GLN A 790 7.33 27.58 -3.15
N ILE A 791 7.94 26.39 -3.03
CA ILE A 791 7.77 25.49 -1.89
C ILE A 791 8.78 25.81 -0.81
N ILE A 792 10.05 25.97 -1.17
CA ILE A 792 11.16 26.30 -0.27
C ILE A 792 12.01 27.42 -0.85
N ALA A 793 12.77 28.12 0.02
CA ALA A 793 13.70 29.17 -0.34
C ALA A 793 14.98 29.08 0.49
N TRP A 794 16.11 29.52 -0.08
CA TRP A 794 17.38 29.68 0.61
C TRP A 794 17.54 31.15 1.07
N ASP A 795 17.79 31.36 2.37
CA ASP A 795 17.95 32.71 2.95
C ASP A 795 19.40 33.17 3.06
N GLY A 796 20.36 32.39 2.53
CA GLY A 796 21.79 32.62 2.68
C GLY A 796 22.46 31.71 3.71
N HIS A 797 21.68 31.10 4.61
CA HIS A 797 22.17 30.27 5.71
C HIS A 797 21.45 28.93 5.83
N HIS A 798 20.15 28.91 5.58
CA HIS A 798 19.33 27.69 5.66
C HIS A 798 18.12 27.74 4.73
N TRP A 799 17.57 26.55 4.46
CA TRP A 799 16.33 26.39 3.71
C TRP A 799 15.12 26.55 4.61
N SER A 800 14.12 27.25 4.15
CA SER A 800 12.79 27.40 4.79
C SER A 800 11.69 27.55 3.74
N GLY A 801 10.41 27.48 4.11
CA GLY A 801 9.33 27.70 3.14
C GLY A 801 7.96 27.24 3.60
N ALA A 802 7.06 27.06 2.62
CA ALA A 802 5.69 26.60 2.81
C ALA A 802 5.64 25.12 3.28
N ASP A 803 6.66 24.35 2.98
CA ASP A 803 6.82 22.97 3.43
C ASP A 803 8.22 22.78 4.04
N VAL A 804 8.43 21.68 4.78
CA VAL A 804 9.74 21.32 5.34
C VAL A 804 10.69 20.95 4.20
N PRO A 805 11.90 21.54 4.12
CA PRO A 805 12.85 21.23 3.06
C PRO A 805 13.23 19.76 3.02
N ASP A 806 13.11 19.13 1.86
CA ASP A 806 13.56 17.74 1.63
C ASP A 806 15.02 17.74 1.12
N TYR A 807 15.88 18.31 1.95
CA TYR A 807 17.29 18.55 1.64
C TYR A 807 18.01 18.90 2.94
N PRO A 808 19.33 18.65 3.09
CA PRO A 808 20.06 19.10 4.26
C PRO A 808 19.91 20.62 4.45
N VAL A 809 19.28 21.02 5.56
CA VAL A 809 18.79 22.40 5.76
C VAL A 809 19.87 23.48 5.73
N THR A 810 21.12 23.11 6.00
CA THR A 810 22.28 24.00 5.99
C THR A 810 23.15 23.91 4.73
N SER A 811 22.82 22.99 3.81
CA SER A 811 23.59 22.84 2.55
C SER A 811 23.19 23.91 1.53
N PRO A 812 24.11 24.76 1.06
CA PRO A 812 23.79 25.81 0.12
C PRO A 812 23.37 25.26 -1.26
N PRO A 813 22.67 26.04 -2.09
CA PRO A 813 22.23 25.59 -3.42
C PRO A 813 23.35 25.02 -4.30
N ASN A 814 24.53 25.62 -4.23
CA ASN A 814 25.72 25.23 -4.99
C ASN A 814 26.58 24.14 -4.34
N SER A 815 26.06 23.43 -3.36
CA SER A 815 26.79 22.34 -2.67
C SER A 815 27.09 21.14 -3.56
N GLY A 816 26.44 21.03 -4.73
CA GLY A 816 26.54 19.86 -5.62
C GLY A 816 25.71 18.65 -5.17
N ILE A 817 25.09 18.69 -3.98
CA ILE A 817 24.24 17.60 -3.49
C ILE A 817 22.93 17.58 -4.29
N GLY A 818 22.61 16.43 -4.89
CA GLY A 818 21.36 16.23 -5.63
C GLY A 818 20.14 16.06 -4.68
N PRO A 819 18.92 16.35 -5.18
CA PRO A 819 17.69 16.29 -4.36
C PRO A 819 17.22 14.87 -4.01
N PHE A 820 17.71 13.85 -4.73
CA PHE A 820 17.29 12.46 -4.52
C PHE A 820 18.27 11.72 -3.61
N ILE A 821 18.40 12.22 -2.39
CA ILE A 821 19.43 11.83 -1.40
C ILE A 821 19.40 10.36 -0.97
N MET A 822 18.34 9.60 -1.30
CA MET A 822 18.27 8.15 -1.06
C MET A 822 19.01 7.34 -2.14
N HIS A 823 19.48 7.98 -3.21
CA HIS A 823 20.28 7.37 -4.25
C HIS A 823 21.76 7.72 -4.12
N SER A 824 22.62 6.76 -4.48
CA SER A 824 24.08 6.96 -4.54
C SER A 824 24.47 7.98 -5.61
N GLU A 825 23.64 8.12 -6.63
CA GLU A 825 23.79 9.10 -7.70
C GLU A 825 23.28 10.51 -7.31
N GLY A 826 22.46 10.62 -6.26
CA GLY A 826 21.83 11.88 -5.84
C GLY A 826 20.71 12.39 -6.75
N VAL A 827 20.34 11.65 -7.78
CA VAL A 827 19.39 12.03 -8.84
C VAL A 827 18.29 10.98 -9.04
N GLY A 828 17.21 11.33 -9.75
CA GLY A 828 16.17 10.40 -10.18
C GLY A 828 16.66 9.48 -11.30
N LEU A 829 16.25 8.21 -11.28
CA LEU A 829 16.81 7.19 -12.17
C LEU A 829 15.91 6.84 -13.34
N LEU A 830 16.31 7.21 -14.55
CA LEU A 830 15.76 6.73 -15.82
C LEU A 830 16.26 5.30 -16.11
N PHE A 831 17.50 4.99 -15.75
CA PHE A 831 18.13 3.68 -15.80
C PHE A 831 18.37 3.19 -14.37
N ALA A 832 17.73 2.11 -13.96
CA ALA A 832 17.88 1.54 -12.62
C ALA A 832 18.78 0.30 -12.66
N GLY A 833 20.07 0.54 -12.62
CA GLY A 833 21.10 -0.51 -12.70
C GLY A 833 21.26 -1.32 -11.41
N GLY A 834 22.11 -2.37 -11.47
CA GLY A 834 22.41 -3.26 -10.37
C GLY A 834 21.23 -4.11 -9.92
N ASP A 835 21.16 -4.42 -8.62
CA ASP A 835 20.16 -5.33 -8.04
C ASP A 835 18.79 -4.68 -7.77
N LYS A 836 18.55 -3.46 -8.24
CA LYS A 836 17.35 -2.70 -7.92
C LYS A 836 16.05 -3.35 -8.46
N LEU A 837 16.13 -4.01 -9.64
CA LEU A 837 15.00 -4.66 -10.30
C LEU A 837 15.38 -6.06 -10.81
N VAL A 838 14.39 -6.96 -10.98
CA VAL A 838 14.65 -8.32 -11.47
C VAL A 838 14.39 -8.51 -12.97
N ASP A 839 13.64 -7.61 -13.60
CA ASP A 839 13.14 -7.76 -14.98
C ASP A 839 13.65 -6.69 -15.96
N GLY A 840 14.56 -5.84 -15.56
CA GLY A 840 15.27 -4.91 -16.45
C GLY A 840 15.51 -3.53 -15.88
N PRO A 841 16.62 -2.86 -16.30
CA PRO A 841 16.96 -1.51 -15.85
C PRO A 841 16.17 -0.42 -16.58
N PHE A 842 15.60 -0.71 -17.75
CA PHE A 842 14.58 0.05 -18.45
C PHE A 842 13.24 -0.69 -18.41
N PRO A 843 12.10 0.00 -18.41
CA PRO A 843 10.81 -0.64 -18.59
C PRO A 843 10.66 -1.21 -20.00
N GLU A 844 10.01 -2.38 -20.10
CA GLU A 844 9.64 -3.01 -21.36
C GLU A 844 8.18 -3.46 -21.28
N HIS A 845 7.46 -3.38 -22.41
CA HIS A 845 6.12 -3.95 -22.48
C HIS A 845 6.19 -5.45 -22.69
N TYR A 846 5.56 -6.19 -21.80
CA TYR A 846 5.24 -7.61 -21.95
C TYR A 846 3.73 -7.81 -21.84
N GLU A 847 3.21 -8.75 -22.60
CA GLU A 847 1.81 -9.15 -22.47
C GLU A 847 1.54 -9.79 -21.10
N PRO A 848 0.32 -9.61 -20.55
CA PRO A 848 -0.13 -10.40 -19.41
C PRO A 848 0.06 -11.90 -19.62
N THR A 849 0.18 -12.65 -18.55
CA THR A 849 0.37 -14.09 -18.64
C THR A 849 -0.76 -14.77 -19.39
N GLU A 850 -2.01 -14.37 -19.12
CA GLU A 850 -3.17 -14.71 -19.93
C GLU A 850 -3.52 -13.56 -20.86
N THR A 851 -3.38 -13.76 -22.15
CA THR A 851 -3.59 -12.73 -23.17
C THR A 851 -4.21 -13.35 -24.43
N PRO A 852 -5.10 -12.63 -25.13
CA PRO A 852 -5.59 -13.05 -26.44
C PRO A 852 -4.58 -12.78 -27.55
N VAL A 853 -3.48 -12.10 -27.25
CA VAL A 853 -2.43 -11.73 -28.20
C VAL A 853 -1.42 -12.87 -28.32
N VAL A 854 -1.18 -13.33 -29.54
CA VAL A 854 -0.29 -14.46 -29.83
C VAL A 854 1.03 -14.05 -30.51
N ALA A 855 1.14 -12.80 -30.94
CA ALA A 855 2.36 -12.21 -31.51
C ALA A 855 2.57 -10.79 -31.01
N SER A 856 3.80 -10.33 -31.01
CA SER A 856 4.14 -8.96 -30.56
C SER A 856 4.12 -7.97 -31.73
N ALA A 857 3.41 -6.85 -31.58
CA ALA A 857 3.49 -5.72 -32.51
C ALA A 857 4.88 -5.06 -32.55
N LEU A 858 5.72 -5.32 -31.55
CA LEU A 858 7.12 -4.88 -31.50
C LEU A 858 8.08 -5.81 -32.28
N GLY A 859 7.56 -6.85 -32.92
CA GLY A 859 8.36 -7.81 -33.69
C GLY A 859 9.27 -8.72 -32.85
N LYS A 860 9.12 -8.75 -31.55
CA LYS A 860 9.92 -9.59 -30.64
C LYS A 860 9.24 -10.95 -30.39
N THR A 861 10.05 -11.98 -30.17
CA THR A 861 9.58 -13.33 -29.86
C THR A 861 9.25 -13.48 -28.36
N THR A 862 9.93 -12.72 -27.48
CA THR A 862 9.66 -12.68 -26.03
C THR A 862 8.36 -11.92 -25.75
N LEU A 863 7.25 -12.65 -25.68
CA LEU A 863 5.92 -12.06 -25.52
C LEU A 863 5.60 -11.69 -24.07
N ARG A 864 5.97 -12.55 -23.13
CA ARG A 864 5.66 -12.41 -21.69
C ARG A 864 6.89 -12.07 -20.89
N ASN A 865 6.71 -11.48 -19.68
CA ASN A 865 7.83 -11.13 -18.82
C ASN A 865 8.71 -12.35 -18.54
N PRO A 866 10.00 -12.35 -18.95
CA PRO A 866 10.89 -13.49 -18.83
C PRO A 866 11.23 -13.81 -17.38
N ALA A 867 11.21 -12.81 -16.49
CA ALA A 867 11.51 -12.96 -15.05
C ALA A 867 10.25 -13.22 -14.18
N ALA A 868 9.05 -13.34 -14.79
CA ALA A 868 7.86 -13.69 -14.03
C ALA A 868 8.00 -15.07 -13.39
N ARG A 869 7.72 -15.18 -12.09
CA ARG A 869 7.80 -16.43 -11.35
C ARG A 869 6.55 -17.27 -11.56
N PHE A 870 6.73 -18.52 -11.92
CA PHE A 870 5.66 -19.53 -11.99
C PHE A 870 5.88 -20.60 -10.94
N PHE A 871 4.81 -21.04 -10.31
CA PHE A 871 4.82 -22.29 -9.54
C PHE A 871 4.72 -23.47 -10.49
N ALA A 872 5.27 -24.63 -10.10
CA ALA A 872 5.45 -25.77 -10.99
C ALA A 872 4.16 -26.26 -11.68
N ASP A 873 3.02 -26.18 -10.99
CA ASP A 873 1.71 -26.60 -11.50
C ASP A 873 0.81 -25.42 -11.94
N GLU A 874 1.30 -24.16 -11.87
CA GLU A 874 0.51 -23.01 -12.30
C GLU A 874 0.47 -22.85 -13.82
N LYS A 875 1.55 -23.16 -14.51
CA LYS A 875 1.63 -23.04 -15.98
C LYS A 875 0.54 -23.83 -16.72
N PRO A 876 0.22 -25.09 -16.38
CA PRO A 876 -0.90 -25.81 -16.96
C PRO A 876 -2.28 -25.25 -16.58
N ARG A 877 -2.37 -24.40 -15.56
CA ARG A 877 -3.61 -23.76 -15.09
C ARG A 877 -3.90 -22.41 -15.77
N MET A 878 -3.06 -21.98 -16.73
CA MET A 878 -3.30 -20.76 -17.50
C MET A 878 -4.29 -21.02 -18.64
N GLY A 879 -5.29 -20.14 -18.75
CA GLY A 879 -6.28 -20.21 -19.82
C GLY A 879 -5.75 -19.73 -21.15
N GLY A 880 -6.12 -20.43 -22.24
CA GLY A 880 -5.82 -20.03 -23.61
C GLY A 880 -6.98 -19.26 -24.26
N PRO A 881 -6.71 -18.41 -25.27
CA PRO A 881 -7.74 -17.58 -25.92
C PRO A 881 -8.76 -18.39 -26.75
N GLU A 882 -8.46 -19.63 -27.09
CA GLU A 882 -9.40 -20.51 -27.80
C GLU A 882 -10.60 -20.90 -26.92
N GLN A 883 -10.36 -21.15 -25.63
CA GLN A 883 -11.38 -21.53 -24.66
C GLN A 883 -11.93 -20.32 -23.90
N TYR A 884 -11.12 -19.31 -23.66
CA TYR A 884 -11.44 -18.12 -22.88
C TYR A 884 -11.11 -16.86 -23.69
N PRO A 885 -12.01 -16.48 -24.65
CA PRO A 885 -11.66 -15.47 -25.67
C PRO A 885 -11.74 -14.01 -25.20
N TYR A 886 -12.26 -13.75 -24.00
CA TYR A 886 -12.51 -12.39 -23.50
C TYR A 886 -11.55 -12.01 -22.39
N VAL A 887 -11.11 -10.75 -22.41
CA VAL A 887 -10.27 -10.21 -21.33
C VAL A 887 -11.16 -9.71 -20.18
N ALA A 888 -10.96 -10.23 -18.99
CA ALA A 888 -11.65 -9.75 -17.80
C ALA A 888 -10.77 -8.82 -16.98
N THR A 889 -11.41 -7.83 -16.36
CA THR A 889 -10.78 -6.93 -15.39
C THR A 889 -11.65 -6.79 -14.15
N THR A 890 -11.04 -6.84 -12.96
CA THR A 890 -11.76 -6.57 -11.73
C THR A 890 -11.77 -5.08 -11.40
N TYR A 891 -12.80 -4.60 -10.71
CA TYR A 891 -12.89 -3.20 -10.29
C TYR A 891 -13.68 -3.02 -9.00
N SER A 892 -13.57 -1.84 -8.39
CA SER A 892 -14.33 -1.42 -7.21
C SER A 892 -15.44 -0.45 -7.59
N ILE A 893 -16.56 -0.51 -6.86
CA ILE A 893 -17.68 0.41 -6.99
C ILE A 893 -17.71 1.40 -5.82
N THR A 894 -18.45 2.48 -5.95
CA THR A 894 -18.45 3.58 -4.97
C THR A 894 -19.01 3.18 -3.62
N GLU A 895 -20.04 2.35 -3.63
CA GLU A 895 -20.83 2.01 -2.46
C GLU A 895 -20.19 0.91 -1.60
N LEU A 896 -19.27 0.11 -2.19
CA LEU A 896 -18.65 -1.01 -1.49
C LEU A 896 -17.12 -0.85 -1.41
N PHE A 897 -16.56 -1.28 -0.28
CA PHE A 897 -15.13 -1.33 -0.05
C PHE A 897 -14.68 -2.77 0.20
N ARG A 898 -13.97 -3.36 -0.78
CA ARG A 898 -13.47 -4.72 -0.72
C ARG A 898 -14.55 -5.70 -0.23
N HIS A 899 -14.24 -6.55 0.74
CA HIS A 899 -15.14 -7.54 1.31
C HIS A 899 -15.70 -7.12 2.68
N TRP A 900 -15.60 -5.84 3.06
CA TRP A 900 -15.99 -5.36 4.40
C TRP A 900 -17.36 -4.70 4.42
N THR A 901 -17.60 -3.74 3.53
CA THR A 901 -18.87 -2.98 3.54
C THR A 901 -20.10 -3.79 3.12
N LYS A 902 -19.91 -5.00 2.59
CA LYS A 902 -21.01 -5.95 2.40
C LYS A 902 -21.67 -6.40 3.74
N HIS A 903 -21.00 -6.14 4.88
CA HIS A 903 -21.53 -6.35 6.23
C HIS A 903 -22.29 -5.14 6.77
N SER A 904 -22.19 -3.97 6.15
CA SER A 904 -22.96 -2.77 6.48
C SER A 904 -24.32 -2.83 5.78
N ARG A 905 -25.40 -2.72 6.56
CA ARG A 905 -26.77 -2.79 6.05
C ARG A 905 -27.05 -1.69 5.00
N LEU A 906 -26.61 -0.46 5.26
CA LEU A 906 -26.80 0.66 4.32
C LEU A 906 -26.18 0.35 2.96
N ASN A 907 -24.92 -0.11 2.97
CA ASN A 907 -24.18 -0.44 1.75
C ASN A 907 -24.78 -1.66 1.03
N ALA A 908 -25.25 -2.66 1.78
CA ALA A 908 -25.94 -3.84 1.24
C ALA A 908 -27.29 -3.49 0.56
N ILE A 909 -28.01 -2.49 1.07
CA ILE A 909 -29.24 -1.99 0.43
C ILE A 909 -28.92 -1.32 -0.90
N MET A 910 -27.83 -0.53 -0.97
CA MET A 910 -27.43 0.15 -2.19
C MET A 910 -26.91 -0.80 -3.28
N GLN A 911 -26.25 -1.91 -2.87
CA GLN A 911 -25.66 -2.89 -3.77
C GLN A 911 -25.96 -4.33 -3.26
N PRO A 912 -27.21 -4.81 -3.43
CA PRO A 912 -27.69 -6.01 -2.73
C PRO A 912 -27.21 -7.32 -3.34
N GLU A 913 -26.85 -7.34 -4.64
CA GLU A 913 -26.52 -8.57 -5.37
C GLU A 913 -25.39 -8.38 -6.38
N GLN A 914 -24.68 -9.47 -6.65
CA GLN A 914 -23.57 -9.53 -7.58
C GLN A 914 -24.00 -9.34 -9.03
N PHE A 915 -23.19 -8.64 -9.80
CA PHE A 915 -23.35 -8.47 -11.23
C PHE A 915 -22.01 -8.50 -11.97
N VAL A 916 -22.08 -8.66 -13.30
CA VAL A 916 -20.95 -8.50 -14.22
C VAL A 916 -21.32 -7.48 -15.28
N GLU A 917 -20.38 -6.59 -15.64
CA GLU A 917 -20.56 -5.66 -16.77
C GLU A 917 -20.08 -6.30 -18.07
N ILE A 918 -20.93 -6.26 -19.08
CA ILE A 918 -20.68 -6.79 -20.42
C ILE A 918 -20.92 -5.66 -21.43
N GLY A 919 -19.96 -5.44 -22.34
CA GLY A 919 -20.11 -4.47 -23.40
C GLY A 919 -21.31 -4.78 -24.31
N ASP A 920 -22.01 -3.76 -24.81
CA ASP A 920 -23.20 -3.92 -25.68
C ASP A 920 -22.92 -4.82 -26.88
N LYS A 921 -21.77 -4.65 -27.55
CA LYS A 921 -21.39 -5.46 -28.70
C LYS A 921 -21.14 -6.93 -28.37
N LEU A 922 -20.60 -7.21 -27.19
CA LEU A 922 -20.43 -8.59 -26.73
C LEU A 922 -21.78 -9.20 -26.34
N ALA A 923 -22.61 -8.43 -25.64
CA ALA A 923 -23.96 -8.86 -25.25
C ALA A 923 -24.80 -9.23 -26.50
N ASP A 924 -24.80 -8.36 -27.53
CA ASP A 924 -25.46 -8.63 -28.80
C ASP A 924 -24.96 -9.94 -29.47
N LYS A 925 -23.64 -10.14 -29.49
CA LYS A 925 -23.00 -11.35 -30.07
C LYS A 925 -23.40 -12.61 -29.34
N LEU A 926 -23.61 -12.56 -28.03
CA LEU A 926 -23.93 -13.70 -27.17
C LEU A 926 -25.44 -13.86 -26.89
N GLY A 927 -26.29 -12.97 -27.42
CA GLY A 927 -27.74 -12.97 -27.12
C GLY A 927 -28.08 -12.72 -25.65
N ILE A 928 -27.24 -11.94 -24.96
CA ILE A 928 -27.39 -11.60 -23.55
C ILE A 928 -28.10 -10.25 -23.40
N HIS A 929 -29.11 -10.19 -22.52
CA HIS A 929 -29.82 -8.96 -22.19
C HIS A 929 -29.52 -8.54 -20.74
N ALA A 930 -29.74 -7.26 -20.43
CA ALA A 930 -29.60 -6.75 -19.07
C ALA A 930 -30.53 -7.52 -18.11
N GLY A 931 -29.98 -8.01 -17.00
CA GLY A 931 -30.67 -8.80 -15.99
C GLY A 931 -30.64 -10.32 -16.21
N ASP A 932 -30.17 -10.79 -17.37
CA ASP A 932 -29.97 -12.24 -17.61
C ASP A 932 -28.93 -12.78 -16.61
N MET A 933 -29.10 -14.02 -16.19
CA MET A 933 -28.05 -14.74 -15.48
C MET A 933 -27.00 -15.20 -16.48
N VAL A 934 -25.77 -14.91 -16.17
CA VAL A 934 -24.61 -15.32 -16.96
C VAL A 934 -23.59 -16.05 -16.12
N ARG A 935 -22.94 -17.04 -16.71
CA ARG A 935 -21.76 -17.69 -16.17
C ARG A 935 -20.53 -17.08 -16.81
N VAL A 936 -19.64 -16.57 -15.97
CA VAL A 936 -18.29 -16.16 -16.38
C VAL A 936 -17.32 -17.21 -15.86
N SER A 937 -16.59 -17.86 -16.74
CA SER A 937 -15.68 -18.95 -16.41
C SER A 937 -14.26 -18.65 -16.85
N SER A 938 -13.28 -19.08 -16.05
CA SER A 938 -11.86 -19.14 -16.37
C SER A 938 -11.38 -20.58 -16.25
N HIS A 939 -10.11 -20.84 -16.53
CA HIS A 939 -9.53 -22.17 -16.35
C HIS A 939 -9.59 -22.68 -14.89
N ARG A 940 -9.81 -21.78 -13.90
CA ARG A 940 -9.79 -22.07 -12.45
C ARG A 940 -11.18 -22.30 -11.84
N GLY A 941 -12.21 -21.86 -12.52
CA GLY A 941 -13.59 -21.97 -12.02
C GLY A 941 -14.52 -20.96 -12.68
N TYR A 942 -15.67 -20.78 -12.08
CA TYR A 942 -16.70 -19.88 -12.61
C TYR A 942 -17.38 -19.07 -11.51
N ILE A 943 -18.04 -18.01 -11.92
CA ILE A 943 -19.01 -17.24 -11.14
C ILE A 943 -20.31 -17.13 -11.96
N GLU A 944 -21.45 -17.05 -11.25
CA GLU A 944 -22.74 -16.74 -11.86
C GLU A 944 -23.28 -15.45 -11.27
N ALA A 945 -23.69 -14.53 -12.14
CA ALA A 945 -24.17 -13.23 -11.73
C ALA A 945 -25.10 -12.62 -12.78
N LYS A 946 -25.84 -11.59 -12.42
CA LYS A 946 -26.65 -10.84 -13.38
C LYS A 946 -25.80 -10.04 -14.33
N ALA A 947 -26.16 -10.06 -15.60
CA ALA A 947 -25.53 -9.23 -16.63
C ALA A 947 -26.01 -7.78 -16.53
N VAL A 948 -25.05 -6.84 -16.50
CA VAL A 948 -25.29 -5.41 -16.73
C VAL A 948 -24.71 -5.10 -18.12
N VAL A 949 -25.59 -4.99 -19.11
CA VAL A 949 -25.19 -4.62 -20.47
C VAL A 949 -24.92 -3.12 -20.52
N THR A 950 -23.72 -2.73 -20.99
CA THR A 950 -23.26 -1.34 -20.88
C THR A 950 -22.41 -0.90 -22.07
N LYS A 951 -22.43 0.41 -22.36
CA LYS A 951 -21.51 1.07 -23.29
C LYS A 951 -20.18 1.50 -22.67
N ARG A 952 -19.98 1.23 -21.36
CA ARG A 952 -18.76 1.61 -20.63
C ARG A 952 -17.53 0.80 -21.02
N LEU A 953 -17.73 -0.45 -21.43
CA LEU A 953 -16.71 -1.36 -21.95
C LEU A 953 -16.80 -1.39 -23.47
N LYS A 954 -15.84 -0.75 -24.12
CA LYS A 954 -15.83 -0.66 -25.59
C LYS A 954 -15.13 -1.88 -26.19
N ARG A 955 -15.61 -2.32 -27.34
CA ARG A 955 -14.85 -3.20 -28.21
C ARG A 955 -13.66 -2.46 -28.76
N LEU A 956 -12.48 -3.08 -28.68
CA LEU A 956 -11.21 -2.52 -29.14
C LEU A 956 -10.71 -3.28 -30.35
N ASN A 957 -9.95 -2.62 -31.22
CA ASN A 957 -9.21 -3.30 -32.28
C ASN A 957 -7.76 -3.45 -31.86
N VAL A 958 -7.31 -4.68 -31.65
CA VAL A 958 -5.97 -5.01 -31.22
C VAL A 958 -5.32 -5.87 -32.29
N MET A 959 -4.26 -5.36 -32.93
CA MET A 959 -3.57 -6.03 -34.03
C MET A 959 -4.52 -6.54 -35.14
N GLY A 960 -5.52 -5.73 -35.50
CA GLY A 960 -6.50 -6.05 -36.55
C GLY A 960 -7.62 -7.00 -36.12
N LYS A 961 -7.70 -7.39 -34.84
CA LYS A 961 -8.76 -8.25 -34.28
C LYS A 961 -9.63 -7.47 -33.29
N ASP A 962 -10.93 -7.69 -33.40
CA ASP A 962 -11.88 -7.17 -32.42
C ASP A 962 -11.73 -7.92 -31.09
N LEU A 963 -11.57 -7.14 -30.02
CA LEU A 963 -11.40 -7.62 -28.63
C LEU A 963 -12.48 -7.02 -27.75
N ASP A 964 -13.18 -7.89 -27.02
CA ASP A 964 -14.17 -7.51 -26.02
C ASP A 964 -13.61 -7.70 -24.60
N GLN A 965 -14.01 -6.81 -23.70
CA GLN A 965 -13.62 -6.84 -22.29
C GLN A 965 -14.84 -7.04 -21.39
N VAL A 966 -14.63 -7.69 -20.22
CA VAL A 966 -15.65 -7.99 -19.21
C VAL A 966 -15.25 -7.38 -17.89
N GLY A 967 -16.17 -6.68 -17.23
CA GLY A 967 -15.95 -6.05 -15.94
C GLY A 967 -16.51 -6.88 -14.79
N VAL A 968 -15.68 -7.22 -13.80
CA VAL A 968 -16.07 -8.04 -12.64
C VAL A 968 -15.86 -7.23 -11.35
N PRO A 969 -16.92 -6.72 -10.69
CA PRO A 969 -16.78 -6.09 -9.39
C PRO A 969 -16.38 -7.11 -8.31
N CYS A 970 -15.48 -6.72 -7.38
CA CYS A 970 -14.78 -7.63 -6.49
C CYS A 970 -15.29 -7.63 -5.03
N HIS A 971 -16.58 -7.42 -4.77
CA HIS A 971 -17.05 -7.10 -3.41
C HIS A 971 -17.89 -8.19 -2.72
N TRP A 972 -18.52 -9.07 -3.45
CA TRP A 972 -19.43 -10.08 -2.91
C TRP A 972 -18.70 -11.31 -2.39
N GLY A 973 -19.42 -12.12 -1.68
CA GLY A 973 -19.00 -13.38 -1.10
C GLY A 973 -20.20 -14.08 -0.46
N PHE A 974 -19.93 -15.15 0.29
CA PHE A 974 -21.01 -15.94 0.92
C PHE A 974 -21.26 -15.57 2.40
N LYS A 975 -20.51 -14.57 2.93
CA LYS A 975 -20.73 -13.96 4.26
C LYS A 975 -21.07 -12.47 4.08
N GLY A 976 -21.92 -11.94 4.98
CA GLY A 976 -22.30 -10.53 4.99
C GLY A 976 -23.80 -10.30 4.91
N ALA A 977 -24.21 -9.02 4.87
CA ALA A 977 -25.62 -8.59 4.78
C ALA A 977 -26.15 -8.51 3.33
N THR A 978 -25.27 -8.54 2.33
CA THR A 978 -25.68 -8.66 0.91
C THR A 978 -26.21 -10.05 0.61
N ARG A 979 -26.91 -10.22 -0.51
CA ARG A 979 -27.16 -11.56 -1.04
C ARG A 979 -25.84 -12.29 -1.23
N LYS A 980 -25.84 -13.61 -0.98
CA LYS A 980 -24.67 -14.44 -1.24
C LYS A 980 -24.25 -14.33 -2.70
N GLY A 981 -22.94 -14.27 -2.93
CA GLY A 981 -22.33 -14.18 -4.25
C GLY A 981 -21.03 -14.97 -4.30
N TYR A 982 -20.53 -15.15 -5.50
CA TYR A 982 -19.23 -15.78 -5.72
C TYR A 982 -18.10 -14.81 -5.39
N LEU A 983 -17.00 -15.35 -4.91
CA LEU A 983 -15.75 -14.58 -4.79
C LEU A 983 -15.17 -14.37 -6.18
N ALA A 984 -15.01 -13.11 -6.61
CA ALA A 984 -14.52 -12.76 -7.94
C ALA A 984 -13.14 -13.38 -8.26
N ASN A 985 -12.31 -13.56 -7.23
CA ASN A 985 -10.99 -14.16 -7.36
C ASN A 985 -11.00 -15.67 -7.63
N THR A 986 -12.15 -16.32 -7.73
CA THR A 986 -12.30 -17.64 -8.35
C THR A 986 -11.77 -17.64 -9.79
N LEU A 987 -11.82 -16.50 -10.47
CA LEU A 987 -11.46 -16.38 -11.89
C LEU A 987 -9.98 -16.03 -12.11
N THR A 988 -9.26 -15.48 -11.12
CA THR A 988 -7.96 -14.83 -11.30
C THR A 988 -6.78 -15.80 -11.15
N PRO A 989 -5.68 -15.61 -11.91
CA PRO A 989 -4.51 -16.49 -11.87
C PRO A 989 -3.62 -16.20 -10.64
N ALA A 990 -3.01 -17.26 -10.08
CA ALA A 990 -2.07 -17.16 -8.95
C ALA A 990 -0.65 -16.82 -9.43
N ILE A 991 -0.50 -15.71 -10.12
CA ILE A 991 0.77 -15.18 -10.61
C ILE A 991 0.92 -13.72 -10.21
N GLY A 992 2.15 -13.28 -9.95
CA GLY A 992 2.44 -11.93 -9.48
C GLY A 992 3.39 -11.13 -10.37
N ASP A 993 3.44 -9.83 -10.07
CA ASP A 993 4.47 -8.92 -10.58
C ASP A 993 5.87 -9.45 -10.29
N ALA A 994 6.77 -9.41 -11.27
CA ALA A 994 8.08 -10.03 -11.18
C ALA A 994 8.91 -9.51 -9.98
N ASN A 995 8.81 -8.23 -9.64
CA ASN A 995 9.59 -7.58 -8.57
C ASN A 995 8.94 -7.67 -7.19
N SER A 996 7.61 -7.58 -7.11
CA SER A 996 6.88 -7.44 -5.83
C SER A 996 6.03 -8.64 -5.46
N GLN A 997 5.74 -9.53 -6.41
CA GLN A 997 4.82 -10.66 -6.27
C GLN A 997 3.38 -10.25 -5.91
N THR A 998 2.98 -9.03 -6.24
CA THR A 998 1.57 -8.62 -6.18
C THR A 998 0.78 -9.30 -7.28
N PRO A 999 -0.35 -9.99 -6.97
CA PRO A 999 -1.07 -10.81 -7.94
C PRO A 999 -1.69 -10.06 -9.11
N GLU A 1000 -1.81 -10.75 -10.24
CA GLU A 1000 -2.54 -10.31 -11.43
C GLU A 1000 -4.06 -10.42 -11.21
N PHE A 1001 -4.74 -9.28 -11.17
CA PHE A 1001 -6.20 -9.23 -11.03
C PHE A 1001 -6.89 -8.39 -12.11
N LYS A 1002 -6.14 -7.84 -13.07
CA LYS A 1002 -6.66 -6.85 -14.02
C LYS A 1002 -6.66 -7.30 -15.46
N ALA A 1003 -5.91 -8.36 -15.81
CA ALA A 1003 -5.90 -8.91 -17.15
C ALA A 1003 -5.80 -10.44 -17.10
N PHE A 1004 -6.93 -11.11 -17.25
CA PHE A 1004 -7.03 -12.57 -17.30
C PHE A 1004 -8.13 -12.98 -18.28
N LEU A 1005 -8.09 -14.23 -18.75
CA LEU A 1005 -8.99 -14.70 -19.77
C LEU A 1005 -10.22 -15.41 -19.20
N VAL A 1006 -11.38 -15.10 -19.79
CA VAL A 1006 -12.67 -15.69 -19.42
C VAL A 1006 -13.50 -16.05 -20.65
N ASN A 1007 -14.43 -16.99 -20.47
CA ASN A 1007 -15.59 -17.18 -21.34
C ASN A 1007 -16.85 -16.63 -20.66
N VAL A 1008 -17.85 -16.26 -21.42
CA VAL A 1008 -19.15 -15.76 -20.94
C VAL A 1008 -20.26 -16.50 -21.67
N GLU A 1009 -21.20 -17.05 -20.93
CA GLU A 1009 -22.38 -17.75 -21.50
C GLU A 1009 -23.63 -17.42 -20.69
N LYS A 1010 -24.76 -17.41 -21.34
CA LYS A 1010 -26.08 -17.31 -20.70
C LYS A 1010 -26.42 -18.61 -19.97
N VAL A 1011 -26.89 -18.54 -18.73
CA VAL A 1011 -27.34 -19.70 -17.93
C VAL A 1011 -28.82 -19.94 -18.08
#